data_94dde7df7b7632da8ca63562f3f78f61
#
_entry.id   94dde7df7b7632da8ca63562f3f78f61
#
_cell.length_a   1.000
_cell.length_b   1.000
_cell.length_c   1.000
_cell.angle_alpha   90.00
_cell.angle_beta   90.00
_cell.angle_gamma   90.00
#
_symmetry.space_group_name_H-M   'P 1'
#
loop_
_entity.id
_entity.type
_entity.pdbx_description
1 polymer ?
#
loop_
_entity_poly.entity_id
_entity_poly.type
_entity_poly.pdbx_seq_one_letter_code
_entity_poly.pdbx_strand_id
1 'polypeptide(L)'
;MRKVEIGERASVTVKWHVKPSDYSREGEENIAFKFANKYGIPRERVKVEPDFMTVNGDSEDALVMEAAKNIQDPAFQKSLFSVYIKENGIEDYDSEKLNEIDNLINSQINYDLYDKHKKYSIKWIKWSNFMSFGPDNFIDLTKLNGLVLLTSEPANQGGKTTFCLDLFRFLLFGKVTSRESGWTLARAFNDHIPEATEMTVEGCISIDGIDYVIKRVLSRPELKKRTERSKVTNKVEYFKLVNGEYVSLEDDEDVENESGTGNRETNKTIKEAIGNESDFDLMICVDSSNLKGLISLKDTDRGRLISRWIGLLPLEEKDKLAREYFNKSVSPKLTMNRYNKEELAGRNVELEEVNKELIENGVKWSKEKEESDKRIGDYRETRDILLKSRLQLDDEIANVDKHTVEESKERITEDGKRKAEEKEANKKKYEALKSVVFDEDEYKSLVKEERNLSFEANDLEKSIIRKKNEVNALKKGEFCPTCGAKLKGVDNTKAISEAEEWIEESGEKLTKIDSKIKKLQKEIDEKEADRAKYNEKIKLELIIEKNESDIENLRGKLKECNRILRDLKKNEEAIAHNNEVDAKINVIDENIKVETSISRDLESKMNDARNDIKTNKKTISENKSLIEVIESEEKLVKTWKLYLDMIGKNGISKIVLRNALPMINGELHRLLSDVCDFDVEVSIDNRNDVAFHMLHDGVRRSLGSGSGLEQTVASLALRSVLSKMSTFSKPCFVVFDEILGGVADENYDNVKRLYDKIVKDYSFILEITHLKAIADWHQASLVVKKENNISKIENA
;
A
#
# COMPACT_ATOMS: atom_id res chain seq x y z
N MET A 1 4.23 -43.76 -28.09
CA MET A 1 3.02 -43.02 -28.48
C MET A 1 2.14 -43.95 -29.29
N ARG A 2 0.89 -44.20 -28.83
CA ARG A 2 -0.09 -44.98 -29.64
C ARG A 2 -0.44 -44.15 -30.88
N LYS A 3 -0.44 -44.78 -32.07
CA LYS A 3 -1.00 -44.16 -33.28
C LYS A 3 -2.51 -43.97 -33.05
N VAL A 4 -2.96 -42.74 -32.99
CA VAL A 4 -4.37 -42.40 -32.97
C VAL A 4 -4.72 -41.97 -34.40
N GLU A 5 -5.67 -42.67 -35.05
CA GLU A 5 -6.25 -42.20 -36.30
C GLU A 5 -7.32 -41.19 -35.99
N ILE A 6 -7.15 -40.00 -36.50
CA ILE A 6 -8.09 -38.86 -36.30
C ILE A 6 -8.91 -38.72 -37.55
N GLY A 7 -10.25 -38.82 -37.41
CA GLY A 7 -11.15 -38.69 -38.54
C GLY A 7 -11.08 -37.32 -39.23
N GLU A 8 -11.28 -37.29 -40.55
CA GLU A 8 -11.15 -36.07 -41.39
C GLU A 8 -11.97 -34.86 -40.95
N ARG A 9 -13.04 -35.06 -40.16
CA ARG A 9 -13.95 -34.01 -39.66
C ARG A 9 -13.80 -33.76 -38.16
N ALA A 10 -12.87 -34.43 -37.48
CA ALA A 10 -12.75 -34.31 -36.04
C ALA A 10 -12.08 -32.95 -35.64
N SER A 11 -12.62 -32.32 -34.63
CA SER A 11 -11.93 -31.26 -33.88
C SER A 11 -11.16 -31.93 -32.74
N VAL A 12 -9.93 -31.53 -32.53
CA VAL A 12 -9.04 -32.14 -31.55
C VAL A 12 -8.61 -31.11 -30.51
N THR A 13 -8.82 -31.42 -29.24
CA THR A 13 -8.30 -30.64 -28.15
C THR A 13 -7.03 -31.30 -27.64
N VAL A 14 -5.91 -30.59 -27.70
CA VAL A 14 -4.62 -30.99 -27.17
C VAL A 14 -4.43 -30.36 -25.79
N LYS A 15 -4.40 -31.19 -24.74
CA LYS A 15 -4.04 -30.71 -23.41
C LYS A 15 -2.51 -30.54 -23.34
N TRP A 16 -2.09 -29.32 -23.15
CA TRP A 16 -0.69 -28.97 -22.99
C TRP A 16 -0.32 -28.82 -21.51
N HIS A 17 0.29 -29.86 -20.94
CA HIS A 17 0.81 -29.78 -19.59
C HIS A 17 2.03 -28.83 -19.57
N VAL A 18 1.88 -27.67 -18.99
CA VAL A 18 2.88 -26.61 -18.99
C VAL A 18 2.98 -25.97 -17.63
N LYS A 19 4.18 -25.56 -17.24
CA LYS A 19 4.36 -24.73 -16.06
C LYS A 19 3.88 -23.30 -16.36
N PRO A 20 3.32 -22.58 -15.38
CA PRO A 20 2.90 -21.20 -15.58
C PRO A 20 4.04 -20.28 -16.08
N SER A 21 5.26 -20.50 -15.60
CA SER A 21 6.45 -19.76 -16.04
C SER A 21 6.80 -20.00 -17.52
N ASP A 22 6.47 -21.16 -18.04
CA ASP A 22 6.86 -21.61 -19.39
C ASP A 22 5.72 -21.43 -20.40
N TYR A 23 4.55 -21.00 -19.93
CA TYR A 23 3.40 -20.78 -20.82
C TYR A 23 3.62 -19.51 -21.65
N SER A 24 3.47 -19.64 -22.93
CA SER A 24 3.36 -18.52 -23.86
C SER A 24 2.33 -18.82 -24.93
N ARG A 25 1.65 -17.80 -25.40
CA ARG A 25 0.70 -17.91 -26.50
C ARG A 25 1.39 -18.40 -27.78
N GLU A 26 2.60 -17.93 -28.03
CA GLU A 26 3.44 -18.41 -29.13
C GLU A 26 3.79 -19.90 -28.98
N GLY A 27 4.02 -20.36 -27.75
CA GLY A 27 4.23 -21.80 -27.44
C GLY A 27 2.97 -22.62 -27.74
N GLU A 28 1.79 -22.10 -27.37
CA GLU A 28 0.49 -22.73 -27.67
C GLU A 28 0.25 -22.86 -29.17
N GLU A 29 0.45 -21.78 -29.94
CA GLU A 29 0.34 -21.77 -31.37
C GLU A 29 1.32 -22.73 -32.05
N ASN A 30 2.57 -22.76 -31.58
CA ASN A 30 3.58 -23.69 -32.06
C ASN A 30 3.20 -25.16 -31.83
N ILE A 31 2.57 -25.47 -30.70
CA ILE A 31 2.10 -26.83 -30.39
C ILE A 31 0.93 -27.17 -31.29
N ALA A 32 -0.01 -26.28 -31.46
CA ALA A 32 -1.15 -26.45 -32.33
C ALA A 32 -0.71 -26.70 -33.78
N PHE A 33 0.24 -25.90 -34.28
CA PHE A 33 0.80 -26.04 -35.63
C PHE A 33 1.56 -27.33 -35.80
N LYS A 34 2.42 -27.71 -34.85
CA LYS A 34 3.16 -28.98 -34.85
C LYS A 34 2.20 -30.18 -34.83
N PHE A 35 1.09 -30.09 -34.06
CA PHE A 35 0.11 -31.15 -33.98
C PHE A 35 -0.69 -31.27 -35.28
N ALA A 36 -1.16 -30.13 -35.80
CA ALA A 36 -1.85 -30.05 -37.08
C ALA A 36 -1.02 -30.69 -38.20
N ASN A 37 0.24 -30.29 -38.36
CA ASN A 37 1.15 -30.83 -39.39
C ASN A 37 1.45 -32.30 -39.17
N LYS A 38 1.61 -32.76 -37.93
CA LYS A 38 1.93 -34.16 -37.64
C LYS A 38 0.79 -35.11 -37.97
N TYR A 39 -0.46 -34.69 -37.82
CA TYR A 39 -1.62 -35.54 -38.03
C TYR A 39 -2.43 -35.18 -39.30
N GLY A 40 -1.97 -34.20 -40.09
CA GLY A 40 -2.62 -33.77 -41.32
C GLY A 40 -3.99 -33.11 -41.11
N ILE A 41 -4.18 -32.47 -39.96
CA ILE A 41 -5.45 -31.80 -39.57
C ILE A 41 -5.33 -30.33 -39.86
N PRO A 42 -6.41 -29.67 -40.39
CA PRO A 42 -6.41 -28.22 -40.50
C PRO A 42 -6.16 -27.55 -39.14
N ARG A 43 -5.34 -26.46 -39.11
CA ARG A 43 -4.96 -25.79 -37.87
C ARG A 43 -6.16 -25.32 -37.06
N GLU A 44 -7.21 -24.85 -37.75
CA GLU A 44 -8.46 -24.33 -37.19
C GLU A 44 -9.23 -25.39 -36.37
N ARG A 45 -8.92 -26.67 -36.55
CA ARG A 45 -9.55 -27.79 -35.83
C ARG A 45 -8.72 -28.32 -34.68
N VAL A 46 -7.55 -27.76 -34.47
CA VAL A 46 -6.70 -28.12 -33.33
C VAL A 46 -6.77 -27.03 -32.29
N LYS A 47 -7.44 -27.31 -31.20
CA LYS A 47 -7.48 -26.48 -29.99
C LYS A 47 -6.41 -26.95 -29.03
N VAL A 48 -5.61 -26.07 -28.52
CA VAL A 48 -4.68 -26.35 -27.40
C VAL A 48 -5.27 -25.76 -26.13
N GLU A 49 -5.37 -26.56 -25.10
CA GLU A 49 -5.80 -26.13 -23.78
C GLU A 49 -4.60 -26.27 -22.82
N PRO A 50 -4.10 -25.18 -22.27
CA PRO A 50 -3.07 -25.28 -21.25
C PRO A 50 -3.64 -25.97 -20.01
N ASP A 51 -2.99 -27.05 -19.61
CA ASP A 51 -3.22 -27.76 -18.36
C ASP A 51 -2.02 -27.44 -17.47
N PHE A 52 -2.18 -26.44 -16.61
CA PHE A 52 -1.10 -26.00 -15.76
C PHE A 52 -0.75 -27.08 -14.74
N MET A 53 0.48 -27.56 -14.83
CA MET A 53 0.98 -28.63 -13.95
C MET A 53 0.89 -28.17 -12.49
N THR A 54 0.07 -28.82 -11.70
CA THR A 54 0.14 -28.77 -10.25
C THR A 54 1.41 -29.52 -9.84
N VAL A 55 2.44 -28.79 -9.53
CA VAL A 55 3.70 -29.38 -9.07
C VAL A 55 3.50 -29.78 -7.61
N ASN A 56 3.47 -31.08 -7.35
CA ASN A 56 3.44 -31.59 -5.98
C ASN A 56 4.74 -31.25 -5.27
N GLY A 57 4.63 -30.43 -4.22
CA GLY A 57 5.64 -30.23 -3.15
C GLY A 57 6.95 -29.58 -3.57
N ASP A 58 7.41 -28.66 -2.79
CA ASP A 58 8.77 -28.09 -2.69
C ASP A 58 9.49 -27.52 -3.94
N SER A 59 8.87 -27.47 -5.12
CA SER A 59 9.45 -26.76 -6.25
C SER A 59 9.01 -25.29 -6.28
N GLU A 60 9.92 -24.42 -6.67
CA GLU A 60 9.66 -22.97 -6.79
C GLU A 60 8.43 -22.65 -7.65
N ASP A 61 8.18 -23.45 -8.69
CA ASP A 61 7.01 -23.29 -9.56
C ASP A 61 5.68 -23.61 -8.86
N ALA A 62 5.66 -24.58 -7.94
CA ALA A 62 4.47 -24.89 -7.12
C ALA A 62 4.14 -23.72 -6.19
N LEU A 63 5.16 -23.13 -5.54
CA LEU A 63 5.00 -21.97 -4.67
C LEU A 63 4.38 -20.78 -5.42
N VAL A 64 4.77 -20.60 -6.66
CA VAL A 64 4.28 -19.48 -7.47
C VAL A 64 2.84 -19.67 -7.97
N MET A 65 2.42 -20.92 -8.27
CA MET A 65 1.01 -21.20 -8.61
C MET A 65 0.07 -21.04 -7.42
N GLU A 66 0.51 -21.40 -6.24
CA GLU A 66 -0.23 -21.16 -5.00
C GLU A 66 -0.25 -19.69 -4.61
N ALA A 67 0.68 -18.88 -5.13
CA ALA A 67 0.83 -17.48 -4.76
C ALA A 67 -0.45 -16.66 -4.94
N ALA A 68 -1.14 -16.82 -6.06
CA ALA A 68 -2.39 -16.10 -6.28
C ALA A 68 -3.52 -16.51 -5.32
N LYS A 69 -3.44 -17.72 -4.74
CA LYS A 69 -4.43 -18.22 -3.77
C LYS A 69 -4.05 -17.91 -2.32
N ASN A 70 -2.75 -17.94 -2.00
CA ASN A 70 -2.24 -17.89 -0.64
C ASN A 70 -1.47 -16.61 -0.32
N ILE A 71 -1.48 -15.60 -1.21
CA ILE A 71 -0.71 -14.36 -1.04
C ILE A 71 -1.11 -13.58 0.23
N GLN A 72 -2.25 -13.88 0.80
CA GLN A 72 -2.71 -13.31 2.05
C GLN A 72 -2.01 -13.93 3.27
N ASP A 73 -1.42 -15.12 3.12
CA ASP A 73 -0.64 -15.76 4.18
C ASP A 73 0.77 -15.17 4.27
N PRO A 74 1.15 -14.56 5.42
CA PRO A 74 2.50 -14.04 5.64
C PRO A 74 3.61 -15.07 5.47
N ALA A 75 3.35 -16.33 5.85
CA ALA A 75 4.33 -17.42 5.70
C ALA A 75 4.56 -17.72 4.21
N PHE A 76 3.51 -17.69 3.42
CA PHE A 76 3.60 -17.84 1.98
C PHE A 76 4.34 -16.67 1.33
N GLN A 77 4.09 -15.43 1.75
CA GLN A 77 4.83 -14.26 1.28
C GLN A 77 6.33 -14.39 1.50
N LYS A 78 6.74 -14.94 2.67
CA LYS A 78 8.15 -15.20 2.97
C LYS A 78 8.79 -16.22 2.02
N SER A 79 8.06 -17.24 1.59
CA SER A 79 8.58 -18.21 0.62
C SER A 79 8.88 -17.54 -0.73
N LEU A 80 8.06 -16.56 -1.14
CA LEU A 80 8.28 -15.78 -2.35
C LEU A 80 9.50 -14.85 -2.27
N PHE A 81 9.93 -14.46 -1.05
CA PHE A 81 11.18 -13.72 -0.88
C PHE A 81 12.38 -14.54 -1.35
N SER A 82 12.42 -15.83 -1.04
CA SER A 82 13.46 -16.74 -1.51
C SER A 82 13.51 -16.84 -3.03
N VAL A 83 12.33 -16.89 -3.67
CA VAL A 83 12.20 -16.88 -5.14
C VAL A 83 12.74 -15.58 -5.71
N TYR A 84 12.33 -14.43 -5.14
CA TYR A 84 12.80 -13.12 -5.59
C TYR A 84 14.31 -12.96 -5.48
N ILE A 85 14.88 -13.36 -4.35
CA ILE A 85 16.32 -13.29 -4.07
C ILE A 85 17.10 -14.12 -5.11
N LYS A 86 16.61 -15.33 -5.38
CA LYS A 86 17.24 -16.23 -6.36
C LYS A 86 17.12 -15.72 -7.81
N GLU A 87 15.93 -15.27 -8.22
CA GLU A 87 15.73 -14.70 -9.57
C GLU A 87 16.59 -13.46 -9.82
N ASN A 88 16.90 -12.67 -8.78
CA ASN A 88 17.70 -11.46 -8.89
C ASN A 88 19.18 -11.69 -8.53
N GLY A 89 19.61 -12.92 -8.24
CA GLY A 89 21.01 -13.25 -7.94
C GLY A 89 21.57 -12.52 -6.71
N ILE A 90 20.76 -12.33 -5.66
CA ILE A 90 21.15 -11.57 -4.46
C ILE A 90 21.80 -12.54 -3.48
N GLU A 91 23.14 -12.49 -3.36
CA GLU A 91 23.91 -13.37 -2.49
C GLU A 91 24.20 -12.76 -1.11
N ASP A 92 24.37 -11.43 -1.04
CA ASP A 92 24.75 -10.71 0.18
C ASP A 92 23.54 -10.02 0.82
N TYR A 93 22.86 -10.71 1.73
CA TYR A 93 21.75 -10.19 2.52
C TYR A 93 21.65 -10.83 3.90
N ASP A 94 21.10 -10.10 4.84
CA ASP A 94 20.83 -10.58 6.20
C ASP A 94 19.41 -11.15 6.28
N SER A 95 19.31 -12.47 6.21
CA SER A 95 18.01 -13.17 6.19
C SER A 95 17.26 -13.05 7.53
N GLU A 96 18.00 -12.96 8.64
CA GLU A 96 17.40 -12.87 9.98
C GLU A 96 16.75 -11.51 10.17
N LYS A 97 17.46 -10.46 9.83
CA LYS A 97 16.94 -9.09 9.87
C LYS A 97 15.84 -8.81 8.86
N LEU A 98 15.93 -9.41 7.68
CA LEU A 98 14.86 -9.36 6.69
C LEU A 98 13.55 -9.95 7.27
N ASN A 99 13.66 -11.09 7.95
CA ASN A 99 12.53 -11.73 8.61
C ASN A 99 11.99 -10.92 9.80
N GLU A 100 12.86 -10.30 10.58
CA GLU A 100 12.45 -9.42 11.69
C GLU A 100 11.63 -8.23 11.19
N ILE A 101 12.07 -7.62 10.10
CA ILE A 101 11.36 -6.51 9.45
C ILE A 101 10.01 -6.98 8.93
N ASP A 102 9.99 -8.11 8.26
CA ASP A 102 8.74 -8.66 7.71
C ASP A 102 7.74 -8.98 8.81
N ASN A 103 8.20 -9.58 9.92
CA ASN A 103 7.35 -9.85 11.08
C ASN A 103 6.81 -8.55 11.71
N LEU A 104 7.69 -7.54 11.81
CA LEU A 104 7.32 -6.24 12.35
C LEU A 104 6.22 -5.58 11.50
N ILE A 105 6.31 -5.67 10.18
CA ILE A 105 5.33 -5.11 9.25
C ILE A 105 4.03 -5.93 9.28
N ASN A 106 4.15 -7.27 9.27
CA ASN A 106 2.99 -8.16 9.31
C ASN A 106 2.16 -8.00 10.59
N SER A 107 2.78 -7.69 11.73
CA SER A 107 2.07 -7.46 12.99
C SER A 107 1.12 -6.24 12.95
N GLN A 108 1.24 -5.40 11.95
CA GLN A 108 0.42 -4.19 11.77
C GLN A 108 -0.71 -4.40 10.74
N ILE A 109 -0.69 -5.55 10.04
CA ILE A 109 -1.68 -5.88 9.01
C ILE A 109 -2.73 -6.80 9.63
N ASN A 110 -3.99 -6.42 9.49
CA ASN A 110 -5.07 -7.35 9.82
C ASN A 110 -5.43 -8.17 8.58
N TYR A 111 -4.81 -9.34 8.46
CA TYR A 111 -5.02 -10.25 7.33
C TYR A 111 -6.44 -10.82 7.25
N ASP A 112 -7.18 -10.91 8.37
CA ASP A 112 -8.56 -11.42 8.40
C ASP A 112 -9.53 -10.64 7.50
N LEU A 113 -9.16 -9.41 7.14
CA LEU A 113 -9.97 -8.58 6.24
C LEU A 113 -9.82 -8.97 4.77
N TYR A 114 -8.75 -9.66 4.42
CA TYR A 114 -8.45 -10.09 3.05
C TYR A 114 -8.86 -11.54 2.77
N ASP A 115 -9.01 -12.35 3.82
CA ASP A 115 -9.38 -13.78 3.73
C ASP A 115 -10.88 -13.99 3.42
N LYS A 116 -11.46 -13.15 2.55
CA LYS A 116 -12.90 -13.21 2.34
C LYS A 116 -13.28 -13.28 0.87
N HIS A 117 -13.16 -14.45 0.29
CA HIS A 117 -13.93 -14.83 -0.92
C HIS A 117 -15.43 -14.90 -0.61
N LYS A 118 -16.03 -13.81 -0.14
CA LYS A 118 -17.44 -13.81 0.18
C LYS A 118 -18.26 -13.55 -1.07
N LYS A 119 -18.99 -14.56 -1.50
CA LYS A 119 -20.10 -14.32 -2.41
C LYS A 119 -21.31 -13.90 -1.58
N TYR A 120 -21.98 -12.86 -1.98
CA TYR A 120 -23.22 -12.46 -1.37
C TYR A 120 -24.34 -12.41 -2.41
N SER A 121 -25.55 -12.73 -1.99
CA SER A 121 -26.75 -12.56 -2.77
C SER A 121 -27.68 -11.57 -2.10
N ILE A 122 -28.36 -10.76 -2.88
CA ILE A 122 -29.47 -9.95 -2.37
C ILE A 122 -30.73 -10.78 -2.53
N LYS A 123 -31.38 -11.11 -1.42
CA LYS A 123 -32.57 -11.96 -1.43
C LYS A 123 -33.82 -11.17 -1.78
N TRP A 124 -33.98 -10.03 -1.17
CA TRP A 124 -35.12 -9.16 -1.43
C TRP A 124 -34.76 -7.72 -1.13
N ILE A 125 -35.49 -6.79 -1.76
CA ILE A 125 -35.41 -5.36 -1.49
C ILE A 125 -36.81 -4.81 -1.31
N LYS A 126 -36.99 -3.96 -0.27
CA LYS A 126 -38.16 -3.13 -0.04
C LYS A 126 -37.74 -1.68 -0.12
N TRP A 127 -38.56 -0.85 -0.74
CA TRP A 127 -38.27 0.58 -0.80
C TRP A 127 -39.54 1.40 -0.91
N SER A 128 -39.49 2.60 -0.37
CA SER A 128 -40.58 3.57 -0.42
C SER A 128 -40.05 4.95 -0.73
N ASN A 129 -40.72 5.64 -1.62
CA ASN A 129 -40.50 7.04 -1.98
C ASN A 129 -39.09 7.33 -2.55
N PHE A 130 -38.47 6.35 -3.19
CA PHE A 130 -37.15 6.44 -3.74
C PHE A 130 -37.16 6.89 -5.19
N MET A 131 -36.67 8.10 -5.45
CA MET A 131 -36.58 8.70 -6.80
C MET A 131 -37.92 8.65 -7.55
N SER A 132 -38.02 7.88 -8.64
CA SER A 132 -39.26 7.71 -9.39
C SER A 132 -40.28 6.78 -8.73
N PHE A 133 -39.86 5.98 -7.77
CA PHE A 133 -40.71 4.98 -7.14
C PHE A 133 -41.55 5.58 -5.97
N GLY A 134 -42.76 5.10 -5.86
CA GLY A 134 -43.67 5.47 -4.79
C GLY A 134 -43.53 4.66 -3.52
N PRO A 135 -44.57 4.67 -2.66
CA PRO A 135 -44.59 3.85 -1.46
C PRO A 135 -44.68 2.36 -1.77
N ASP A 136 -44.26 1.53 -0.81
CA ASP A 136 -44.53 0.09 -0.71
C ASP A 136 -44.09 -0.76 -1.91
N ASN A 137 -42.87 -0.56 -2.38
CA ASN A 137 -42.29 -1.42 -3.40
C ASN A 137 -41.51 -2.57 -2.73
N PHE A 138 -41.63 -3.73 -3.37
CA PHE A 138 -40.95 -4.97 -2.93
C PHE A 138 -40.57 -5.81 -4.13
N ILE A 139 -39.38 -6.42 -4.07
CA ILE A 139 -38.97 -7.47 -5.02
C ILE A 139 -38.26 -8.60 -4.30
N ASP A 140 -38.63 -9.82 -4.66
CA ASP A 140 -37.95 -11.05 -4.25
C ASP A 140 -37.00 -11.50 -5.36
N LEU A 141 -35.72 -11.24 -5.18
CA LEU A 141 -34.67 -11.55 -6.15
C LEU A 141 -34.26 -13.03 -6.15
N THR A 142 -34.69 -13.80 -5.15
CA THR A 142 -34.43 -15.25 -5.09
C THR A 142 -35.19 -16.04 -6.16
N LYS A 143 -36.19 -15.42 -6.72
CA LYS A 143 -37.02 -16.01 -7.82
C LYS A 143 -36.40 -15.79 -9.21
N LEU A 144 -35.40 -14.90 -9.29
CA LEU A 144 -34.71 -14.60 -10.54
C LEU A 144 -33.63 -15.63 -10.82
N ASN A 145 -33.57 -16.11 -12.05
CA ASN A 145 -32.57 -17.07 -12.49
C ASN A 145 -32.25 -16.85 -13.98
N GLY A 146 -30.99 -17.07 -14.36
CA GLY A 146 -30.54 -16.92 -15.73
C GLY A 146 -30.54 -15.48 -16.22
N LEU A 147 -30.90 -15.27 -17.47
CA LEU A 147 -31.05 -13.92 -18.05
C LEU A 147 -32.43 -13.38 -17.76
N VAL A 148 -32.51 -12.21 -17.16
CA VAL A 148 -33.75 -11.53 -16.76
C VAL A 148 -33.85 -10.20 -17.50
N LEU A 149 -34.88 -10.05 -18.31
CA LEU A 149 -35.12 -8.81 -19.02
C LEU A 149 -35.81 -7.78 -18.14
N LEU A 150 -35.26 -6.56 -18.05
CA LEU A 150 -35.91 -5.44 -17.39
C LEU A 150 -36.48 -4.47 -18.42
N THR A 151 -37.79 -4.40 -18.49
CA THR A 151 -38.52 -3.50 -19.38
C THR A 151 -39.28 -2.42 -18.60
N SER A 152 -39.84 -1.45 -19.27
CA SER A 152 -40.68 -0.43 -18.66
C SER A 152 -41.85 -0.04 -19.53
N GLU A 153 -42.97 0.33 -18.90
CA GLU A 153 -44.16 0.88 -19.45
C GLU A 153 -44.43 2.26 -18.82
N PRO A 154 -44.34 3.32 -19.60
CA PRO A 154 -43.91 3.43 -21.01
C PRO A 154 -42.39 3.19 -21.20
N ALA A 155 -41.99 2.73 -22.38
CA ALA A 155 -40.59 2.54 -22.72
C ALA A 155 -39.78 3.82 -22.51
N ASN A 156 -38.54 3.74 -21.99
CA ASN A 156 -37.58 4.83 -21.79
C ASN A 156 -37.87 5.85 -20.67
N GLN A 157 -38.98 5.79 -19.97
CA GLN A 157 -39.27 6.71 -18.84
C GLN A 157 -39.77 6.04 -17.57
N GLY A 158 -39.74 4.70 -17.51
CA GLY A 158 -40.29 3.92 -16.39
C GLY A 158 -39.42 3.89 -15.12
N GLY A 159 -38.13 4.20 -15.22
CA GLY A 159 -37.20 4.12 -14.06
C GLY A 159 -36.43 2.82 -14.00
N LYS A 160 -36.18 2.17 -15.15
CA LYS A 160 -35.37 0.93 -15.25
C LYS A 160 -33.98 1.10 -14.61
N THR A 161 -33.22 2.11 -15.06
CA THR A 161 -31.87 2.41 -14.53
C THR A 161 -31.91 2.76 -13.03
N THR A 162 -32.96 3.46 -12.58
CA THR A 162 -33.17 3.72 -11.15
C THR A 162 -33.34 2.43 -10.35
N PHE A 163 -34.08 1.48 -10.88
CA PHE A 163 -34.26 0.17 -10.24
C PHE A 163 -32.95 -0.63 -10.23
N CYS A 164 -32.33 -0.84 -11.38
CA CYS A 164 -31.23 -1.81 -11.50
C CYS A 164 -29.84 -1.25 -11.12
N LEU A 165 -29.67 0.08 -11.09
CA LEU A 165 -28.41 0.71 -10.68
C LEU A 165 -28.56 1.49 -9.37
N ASP A 166 -29.42 2.49 -9.34
CA ASP A 166 -29.45 3.43 -8.20
C ASP A 166 -29.98 2.77 -6.92
N LEU A 167 -30.98 1.92 -7.01
CA LEU A 167 -31.55 1.22 -5.85
C LEU A 167 -30.54 0.28 -5.20
N PHE A 168 -29.84 -0.54 -5.99
CA PHE A 168 -28.81 -1.45 -5.49
C PHE A 168 -27.64 -0.66 -4.90
N ARG A 169 -27.19 0.39 -5.57
CA ARG A 169 -26.11 1.25 -5.06
C ARG A 169 -26.51 1.95 -3.77
N PHE A 170 -27.74 2.47 -3.71
CA PHE A 170 -28.20 3.13 -2.50
C PHE A 170 -28.32 2.14 -1.35
N LEU A 171 -28.90 0.96 -1.58
CA LEU A 171 -28.97 -0.08 -0.55
C LEU A 171 -27.57 -0.40 -0.02
N LEU A 172 -26.63 -0.74 -0.89
CA LEU A 172 -25.33 -1.24 -0.50
C LEU A 172 -24.41 -0.12 0.02
N PHE A 173 -24.33 1.03 -0.67
CA PHE A 173 -23.34 2.07 -0.41
C PHE A 173 -23.92 3.41 0.06
N GLY A 174 -25.24 3.55 0.13
CA GLY A 174 -25.91 4.82 0.48
C GLY A 174 -25.73 5.93 -0.58
N LYS A 175 -25.49 5.56 -1.85
CA LYS A 175 -25.18 6.47 -2.93
C LYS A 175 -25.94 6.11 -4.21
N VAL A 176 -26.16 7.09 -5.06
CA VAL A 176 -26.71 6.90 -6.40
C VAL A 176 -25.72 7.29 -7.47
N THR A 177 -25.96 6.90 -8.71
CA THR A 177 -25.14 7.35 -9.85
C THR A 177 -25.30 8.87 -10.01
N SER A 178 -24.20 9.60 -9.87
CA SER A 178 -24.23 11.06 -10.08
C SER A 178 -24.35 11.37 -11.57
N ARG A 179 -25.52 11.88 -11.96
CA ARG A 179 -25.77 12.39 -13.33
C ARG A 179 -25.64 13.91 -13.43
N GLU A 180 -25.58 14.61 -12.30
CA GLU A 180 -25.53 16.08 -12.23
C GLU A 180 -24.55 16.56 -11.15
N SER A 181 -23.84 17.64 -11.44
CA SER A 181 -23.06 18.36 -10.44
C SER A 181 -24.00 19.00 -9.40
N GLY A 182 -23.69 18.84 -8.10
CA GLY A 182 -24.50 19.43 -7.03
C GLY A 182 -25.71 18.59 -6.56
N TRP A 183 -25.73 17.31 -6.85
CA TRP A 183 -26.74 16.39 -6.33
C TRP A 183 -26.69 16.28 -4.79
N THR A 184 -27.84 16.29 -4.15
CA THR A 184 -27.98 16.18 -2.68
C THR A 184 -28.89 15.01 -2.30
N LEU A 185 -28.73 14.47 -1.09
CA LEU A 185 -29.60 13.41 -0.55
C LEU A 185 -31.10 13.75 -0.63
N ALA A 186 -31.45 15.04 -0.58
CA ALA A 186 -32.82 15.50 -0.73
C ALA A 186 -33.48 15.12 -2.08
N ARG A 187 -32.66 14.97 -3.14
CA ARG A 187 -33.14 14.57 -4.47
C ARG A 187 -33.38 13.06 -4.62
N ALA A 188 -33.08 12.27 -3.58
CA ALA A 188 -33.44 10.85 -3.60
C ALA A 188 -34.92 10.60 -3.26
N PHE A 189 -35.63 11.59 -2.72
CA PHE A 189 -37.06 11.50 -2.52
C PHE A 189 -37.78 11.64 -3.84
N ASN A 190 -38.94 10.98 -3.95
CA ASN A 190 -39.81 11.14 -5.09
C ASN A 190 -40.38 12.58 -5.14
N ASP A 191 -40.15 13.28 -6.25
CA ASP A 191 -40.58 14.67 -6.43
C ASP A 191 -42.09 14.77 -6.67
N HIS A 192 -42.76 13.70 -7.10
CA HIS A 192 -44.19 13.62 -7.26
C HIS A 192 -44.94 13.30 -5.95
N ILE A 193 -44.22 13.06 -4.87
CA ILE A 193 -44.76 12.86 -3.53
C ILE A 193 -44.07 13.84 -2.57
N PRO A 194 -44.30 15.16 -2.76
CA PRO A 194 -43.58 16.17 -1.96
C PRO A 194 -43.95 16.12 -0.46
N GLU A 195 -45.12 15.57 -0.09
CA GLU A 195 -45.52 15.35 1.31
C GLU A 195 -44.75 14.24 2.00
N ALA A 196 -44.15 13.31 1.29
CA ALA A 196 -43.39 12.26 1.92
C ALA A 196 -42.29 12.85 2.81
N THR A 197 -42.33 12.50 4.08
CA THR A 197 -41.35 12.91 5.08
C THR A 197 -40.24 11.89 5.24
N GLU A 198 -40.45 10.66 4.76
CA GLU A 198 -39.53 9.55 4.88
C GLU A 198 -39.36 8.85 3.53
N MET A 199 -38.16 8.43 3.30
CA MET A 199 -37.76 7.56 2.20
C MET A 199 -36.93 6.40 2.75
N THR A 200 -37.31 5.18 2.41
CA THR A 200 -36.66 3.98 2.93
C THR A 200 -36.17 3.09 1.82
N VAL A 201 -35.00 2.48 2.03
CA VAL A 201 -34.52 1.34 1.25
C VAL A 201 -33.99 0.30 2.23
N GLU A 202 -34.58 -0.88 2.17
CA GLU A 202 -34.23 -2.00 3.05
C GLU A 202 -34.01 -3.24 2.18
N GLY A 203 -32.96 -4.00 2.44
CA GLY A 203 -32.69 -5.20 1.67
C GLY A 203 -31.98 -6.28 2.48
N CYS A 204 -32.36 -7.51 2.22
CA CYS A 204 -31.73 -8.69 2.81
C CYS A 204 -30.61 -9.20 1.91
N ILE A 205 -29.42 -9.30 2.51
CA ILE A 205 -28.21 -9.78 1.86
C ILE A 205 -27.79 -11.08 2.55
N SER A 206 -27.61 -12.13 1.80
CA SER A 206 -27.06 -13.40 2.30
C SER A 206 -25.57 -13.48 1.99
N ILE A 207 -24.73 -13.56 3.02
CA ILE A 207 -23.27 -13.68 2.94
C ILE A 207 -22.89 -15.01 3.58
N ASP A 208 -22.29 -15.92 2.81
CA ASP A 208 -21.89 -17.26 3.27
C ASP A 208 -23.04 -18.03 3.98
N GLY A 209 -24.27 -17.86 3.49
CA GLY A 209 -25.45 -18.50 4.05
C GLY A 209 -26.04 -17.82 5.29
N ILE A 210 -25.45 -16.73 5.76
CA ILE A 210 -25.96 -15.92 6.87
C ILE A 210 -26.66 -14.70 6.26
N ASP A 211 -27.86 -14.42 6.72
CA ASP A 211 -28.67 -13.33 6.24
C ASP A 211 -28.46 -12.06 7.07
N TYR A 212 -28.26 -10.96 6.40
CA TYR A 212 -28.13 -9.64 6.97
C TYR A 212 -29.11 -8.69 6.31
N VAL A 213 -29.61 -7.73 7.04
CA VAL A 213 -30.50 -6.69 6.53
C VAL A 213 -29.80 -5.33 6.63
N ILE A 214 -29.71 -4.64 5.51
CA ILE A 214 -29.30 -3.22 5.45
C ILE A 214 -30.57 -2.40 5.30
N LYS A 215 -30.76 -1.44 6.20
CA LYS A 215 -31.86 -0.50 6.12
C LYS A 215 -31.33 0.92 6.11
N ARG A 216 -31.73 1.69 5.13
CA ARG A 216 -31.37 3.10 4.95
C ARG A 216 -32.62 3.93 4.96
N VAL A 217 -32.64 4.92 5.83
CA VAL A 217 -33.77 5.81 6.03
C VAL A 217 -33.30 7.24 5.82
N LEU A 218 -33.94 7.95 4.93
CA LEU A 218 -33.78 9.39 4.81
C LEU A 218 -35.07 10.05 5.31
N SER A 219 -34.91 11.02 6.20
CA SER A 219 -36.05 11.78 6.73
C SER A 219 -35.88 13.25 6.45
N ARG A 220 -37.00 13.91 6.16
CA ARG A 220 -37.07 15.35 5.90
C ARG A 220 -38.28 15.94 6.60
N PRO A 221 -38.28 17.25 6.94
CA PRO A 221 -39.43 17.89 7.55
C PRO A 221 -40.72 17.79 6.71
N GLU A 222 -41.87 17.88 7.35
CA GLU A 222 -43.16 17.99 6.67
C GLU A 222 -43.14 19.15 5.64
N LEU A 223 -43.88 19.01 4.54
CA LEU A 223 -43.85 19.96 3.44
C LEU A 223 -44.12 21.41 3.90
N LYS A 224 -45.09 21.61 4.83
CA LYS A 224 -45.41 22.92 5.39
C LYS A 224 -44.31 23.57 6.23
N LYS A 225 -43.39 22.76 6.77
CA LYS A 225 -42.23 23.19 7.60
C LYS A 225 -40.93 23.22 6.79
N ARG A 226 -40.95 22.86 5.53
CA ARG A 226 -39.76 22.73 4.69
C ARG A 226 -39.33 24.09 4.16
N THR A 227 -38.07 24.41 4.39
CA THR A 227 -37.39 25.62 3.90
C THR A 227 -36.20 25.22 3.04
N GLU A 228 -35.60 26.15 2.30
CA GLU A 228 -34.36 25.91 1.54
C GLU A 228 -33.17 25.41 2.42
N ARG A 229 -33.23 25.71 3.72
CA ARG A 229 -32.22 25.30 4.71
C ARG A 229 -32.55 23.97 5.41
N SER A 230 -33.69 23.35 5.10
CA SER A 230 -34.09 22.07 5.71
C SER A 230 -33.11 20.98 5.32
N LYS A 231 -32.50 20.36 6.32
CA LYS A 231 -31.54 19.25 6.13
C LYS A 231 -32.29 17.92 6.06
N VAL A 232 -31.82 17.03 5.21
CA VAL A 232 -32.23 15.63 5.20
C VAL A 232 -31.33 14.88 6.19
N THR A 233 -31.94 14.16 7.11
CA THR A 233 -31.23 13.22 7.99
C THR A 233 -31.07 11.87 7.28
N ASN A 234 -29.97 11.24 7.49
CA ASN A 234 -29.66 9.92 6.93
C ASN A 234 -29.35 8.96 8.09
N LYS A 235 -30.06 7.84 8.14
CA LYS A 235 -29.83 6.77 9.10
C LYS A 235 -29.53 5.50 8.32
N VAL A 236 -28.49 4.76 8.72
CA VAL A 236 -28.16 3.43 8.21
C VAL A 236 -28.14 2.45 9.38
N GLU A 237 -28.79 1.33 9.19
CA GLU A 237 -28.85 0.23 10.15
C GLU A 237 -28.42 -1.06 9.45
N TYR A 238 -27.69 -1.91 10.16
CA TYR A 238 -27.19 -3.19 9.68
C TYR A 238 -27.46 -4.26 10.71
N PHE A 239 -28.29 -5.24 10.38
CA PHE A 239 -28.76 -6.27 11.27
C PHE A 239 -28.37 -7.66 10.75
N LYS A 240 -28.19 -8.60 11.64
CA LYS A 240 -28.19 -10.02 11.32
C LYS A 240 -29.62 -10.54 11.42
N LEU A 241 -30.07 -11.31 10.43
CA LEU A 241 -31.39 -11.93 10.44
C LEU A 241 -31.28 -13.34 11.03
N VAL A 242 -31.86 -13.55 12.20
CA VAL A 242 -31.87 -14.85 12.88
C VAL A 242 -33.31 -15.27 13.13
N ASN A 243 -33.75 -16.39 12.55
CA ASN A 243 -35.13 -16.89 12.64
C ASN A 243 -36.24 -15.86 12.29
N GLY A 244 -35.91 -14.92 11.40
CA GLY A 244 -36.84 -13.87 11.00
C GLY A 244 -36.83 -12.61 11.89
N GLU A 245 -36.01 -12.59 12.94
CA GLU A 245 -35.84 -11.43 13.83
C GLU A 245 -34.55 -10.67 13.49
N TYR A 246 -34.59 -9.36 13.62
CA TYR A 246 -33.45 -8.46 13.40
C TYR A 246 -32.61 -8.38 14.68
N VAL A 247 -31.40 -8.91 14.63
CA VAL A 247 -30.43 -8.85 15.72
C VAL A 247 -29.42 -7.77 15.39
N SER A 248 -29.27 -6.76 16.26
CA SER A 248 -28.26 -5.72 16.09
C SER A 248 -26.85 -6.32 16.12
N LEU A 249 -25.95 -5.78 15.31
CA LEU A 249 -24.53 -6.14 15.31
C LEU A 249 -23.71 -5.17 16.18
N GLU A 250 -24.34 -4.16 16.74
CA GLU A 250 -23.73 -3.18 17.62
C GLU A 250 -24.14 -3.50 19.06
N ASP A 251 -23.16 -3.92 19.88
CA ASP A 251 -23.33 -4.23 21.31
C ASP A 251 -23.30 -2.96 22.21
N ASP A 252 -23.63 -1.78 21.70
CA ASP A 252 -23.58 -0.56 22.50
C ASP A 252 -24.94 0.11 22.62
N GLU A 253 -25.51 0.02 23.82
CA GLU A 253 -26.75 0.69 24.28
C GLU A 253 -26.65 2.22 24.38
N ASP A 254 -25.52 2.85 24.04
CA ASP A 254 -25.27 4.26 24.33
C ASP A 254 -24.84 5.10 23.10
N VAL A 255 -25.60 5.17 22.03
CA VAL A 255 -25.37 6.31 21.10
C VAL A 255 -26.67 6.79 20.44
N GLU A 256 -27.54 7.46 21.17
CA GLU A 256 -28.30 8.54 20.61
C GLU A 256 -27.38 9.73 20.29
N ASN A 257 -26.56 9.59 19.27
CA ASN A 257 -25.73 10.68 18.78
C ASN A 257 -26.26 11.17 17.44
N GLU A 258 -26.85 12.36 17.44
CA GLU A 258 -27.12 13.19 16.25
C GLU A 258 -25.84 13.52 15.44
N SER A 259 -24.66 13.08 15.87
CA SER A 259 -23.39 13.25 15.17
C SER A 259 -23.11 12.03 14.29
N GLY A 260 -22.98 12.20 12.99
CA GLY A 260 -22.80 11.19 11.94
C GLY A 260 -21.66 10.16 12.10
N THR A 261 -21.19 9.90 13.31
CA THR A 261 -20.17 8.89 13.65
C THR A 261 -20.74 7.48 13.54
N GLY A 262 -21.94 7.19 14.06
CA GLY A 262 -22.58 5.88 13.97
C GLY A 262 -22.81 5.44 12.52
N ASN A 263 -23.35 6.31 11.67
CA ASN A 263 -23.54 6.02 10.25
C ASN A 263 -22.23 5.73 9.50
N ARG A 264 -21.12 6.34 9.93
CA ARG A 264 -19.79 6.10 9.32
C ARG A 264 -19.27 4.72 9.68
N GLU A 265 -19.42 4.31 10.92
CA GLU A 265 -18.99 3.00 11.41
C GLU A 265 -19.84 1.88 10.80
N THR A 266 -21.18 2.00 10.82
CA THR A 266 -22.07 1.05 10.16
C THR A 266 -21.77 0.91 8.66
N ASN A 267 -21.53 2.02 7.95
CA ASN A 267 -21.12 1.97 6.55
C ASN A 267 -19.74 1.32 6.36
N LYS A 268 -18.83 1.48 7.32
CA LYS A 268 -17.53 0.80 7.31
C LYS A 268 -17.72 -0.71 7.45
N THR A 269 -18.52 -1.16 8.41
CA THR A 269 -18.86 -2.58 8.61
C THR A 269 -19.51 -3.20 7.39
N ILE A 270 -20.47 -2.50 6.77
CA ILE A 270 -21.12 -2.94 5.52
C ILE A 270 -20.07 -3.09 4.42
N LYS A 271 -19.18 -2.12 4.23
CA LYS A 271 -18.13 -2.17 3.20
C LYS A 271 -17.14 -3.33 3.42
N GLU A 272 -16.79 -3.58 4.68
CA GLU A 272 -15.95 -4.72 5.04
C GLU A 272 -16.62 -6.06 4.68
N ALA A 273 -17.95 -6.13 4.72
CA ALA A 273 -18.71 -7.33 4.39
C ALA A 273 -18.92 -7.55 2.89
N ILE A 274 -19.21 -6.50 2.14
CA ILE A 274 -19.68 -6.60 0.73
C ILE A 274 -18.70 -6.05 -0.32
N GLY A 275 -17.58 -5.46 0.11
CA GLY A 275 -16.62 -4.85 -0.81
C GLY A 275 -16.84 -3.36 -1.03
N ASN A 276 -16.14 -2.76 -1.99
CA ASN A 276 -16.21 -1.33 -2.24
C ASN A 276 -16.99 -0.98 -3.53
N GLU A 277 -17.48 0.26 -3.59
CA GLU A 277 -18.35 0.77 -4.66
C GLU A 277 -17.69 0.74 -6.05
N SER A 278 -16.39 1.08 -6.16
CA SER A 278 -15.76 1.14 -7.48
C SER A 278 -15.56 -0.24 -8.13
N ASP A 279 -15.36 -1.30 -7.31
CA ASP A 279 -15.30 -2.66 -7.84
C ASP A 279 -16.70 -3.14 -8.23
N PHE A 280 -17.73 -2.76 -7.47
CA PHE A 280 -19.10 -3.02 -7.83
C PHE A 280 -19.48 -2.37 -9.17
N ASP A 281 -19.17 -1.10 -9.37
CA ASP A 281 -19.44 -0.41 -10.64
C ASP A 281 -18.68 -1.01 -11.81
N LEU A 282 -17.43 -1.40 -11.58
CA LEU A 282 -16.59 -1.90 -12.65
C LEU A 282 -16.95 -3.34 -13.07
N MET A 283 -17.36 -4.18 -12.12
CA MET A 283 -17.57 -5.61 -12.34
C MET A 283 -19.04 -5.99 -12.51
N ILE A 284 -19.94 -5.29 -11.83
CA ILE A 284 -21.33 -5.73 -11.66
C ILE A 284 -22.31 -4.83 -12.38
N CYS A 285 -22.13 -3.52 -12.31
CA CYS A 285 -23.02 -2.60 -13.01
C CYS A 285 -22.39 -2.13 -14.31
N VAL A 286 -22.66 -2.86 -15.37
CA VAL A 286 -22.11 -2.58 -16.69
C VAL A 286 -23.14 -1.81 -17.50
N ASP A 287 -22.89 -0.56 -17.74
CA ASP A 287 -23.67 0.28 -18.65
C ASP A 287 -22.87 0.62 -19.92
N SER A 288 -23.53 1.18 -20.90
CA SER A 288 -22.90 1.57 -22.17
C SER A 288 -21.76 2.58 -21.99
N SER A 289 -21.76 3.36 -20.90
CA SER A 289 -20.74 4.37 -20.60
C SER A 289 -19.51 3.77 -19.93
N ASN A 290 -19.69 2.80 -19.05
CA ASN A 290 -18.59 2.16 -18.31
C ASN A 290 -18.13 0.84 -18.94
N LEU A 291 -18.86 0.31 -19.95
CA LEU A 291 -18.52 -0.95 -20.62
C LEU A 291 -17.06 -0.97 -21.07
N LYS A 292 -16.61 0.11 -21.70
CA LYS A 292 -15.23 0.28 -22.14
C LYS A 292 -14.30 0.83 -21.04
N GLY A 293 -14.82 1.10 -19.86
CA GLY A 293 -14.08 1.73 -18.77
C GLY A 293 -12.79 0.97 -18.40
N LEU A 294 -12.86 -0.35 -18.32
CA LEU A 294 -11.70 -1.20 -18.06
C LEU A 294 -10.64 -1.09 -19.16
N ILE A 295 -11.08 -1.07 -20.43
CA ILE A 295 -10.19 -0.99 -21.61
C ILE A 295 -9.56 0.39 -21.73
N SER A 296 -10.29 1.43 -21.37
CA SER A 296 -9.85 2.83 -21.48
C SER A 296 -8.98 3.31 -20.31
N LEU A 297 -8.82 2.51 -19.25
CA LEU A 297 -7.86 2.81 -18.19
C LEU A 297 -6.44 2.89 -18.76
N LYS A 298 -5.60 3.72 -18.12
CA LYS A 298 -4.15 3.70 -18.38
C LYS A 298 -3.55 2.38 -17.95
N ASP A 299 -2.51 1.94 -18.62
CA ASP A 299 -1.86 0.65 -18.37
C ASP A 299 -1.43 0.47 -16.90
N THR A 300 -0.93 1.53 -16.28
CA THR A 300 -0.60 1.57 -14.84
C THR A 300 -1.81 1.36 -13.93
N ASP A 301 -2.95 1.96 -14.29
CA ASP A 301 -4.18 1.85 -13.49
C ASP A 301 -4.83 0.46 -13.68
N ARG A 302 -4.71 -0.12 -14.88
CA ARG A 302 -5.08 -1.53 -15.13
C ARG A 302 -4.23 -2.48 -14.28
N GLY A 303 -2.91 -2.24 -14.21
CA GLY A 303 -2.01 -3.03 -13.37
C GLY A 303 -2.42 -3.03 -11.90
N ARG A 304 -2.73 -1.86 -11.35
CA ARG A 304 -3.24 -1.73 -9.97
C ARG A 304 -4.56 -2.46 -9.76
N LEU A 305 -5.48 -2.31 -10.72
CA LEU A 305 -6.78 -2.94 -10.65
C LEU A 305 -6.68 -4.47 -10.66
N ILE A 306 -5.91 -5.02 -11.60
CA ILE A 306 -5.71 -6.47 -11.71
C ILE A 306 -4.97 -6.99 -10.48
N SER A 307 -3.90 -6.35 -10.04
CA SER A 307 -3.19 -6.70 -8.80
C SER A 307 -4.15 -6.79 -7.62
N ARG A 308 -5.00 -5.80 -7.48
CA ARG A 308 -6.03 -5.77 -6.44
C ARG A 308 -7.01 -6.94 -6.57
N TRP A 309 -7.47 -7.23 -7.77
CA TRP A 309 -8.47 -8.30 -8.01
C TRP A 309 -7.90 -9.70 -7.79
N ILE A 310 -6.64 -9.93 -8.12
CA ILE A 310 -5.98 -11.22 -7.83
C ILE A 310 -5.48 -11.35 -6.37
N GLY A 311 -5.84 -10.41 -5.49
CA GLY A 311 -5.58 -10.49 -4.07
C GLY A 311 -4.24 -9.92 -3.60
N LEU A 312 -3.55 -9.10 -4.41
CA LEU A 312 -2.28 -8.48 -4.04
C LEU A 312 -2.42 -7.26 -3.10
N LEU A 313 -3.64 -6.94 -2.67
CA LEU A 313 -3.89 -5.82 -1.75
C LEU A 313 -3.08 -5.90 -0.46
N PRO A 314 -2.91 -7.06 0.21
CA PRO A 314 -2.09 -7.15 1.40
C PRO A 314 -0.64 -6.75 1.15
N LEU A 315 -0.10 -7.05 -0.04
CA LEU A 315 1.24 -6.64 -0.43
C LEU A 315 1.33 -5.15 -0.73
N GLU A 316 0.33 -4.58 -1.38
CA GLU A 316 0.26 -3.13 -1.62
C GLU A 316 0.21 -2.36 -0.30
N GLU A 317 -0.56 -2.88 0.66
CA GLU A 317 -0.64 -2.31 1.98
C GLU A 317 0.65 -2.46 2.78
N LYS A 318 1.25 -3.66 2.69
CA LYS A 318 2.54 -3.96 3.27
C LYS A 318 3.64 -3.02 2.74
N ASP A 319 3.70 -2.80 1.43
CA ASP A 319 4.64 -1.86 0.81
C ASP A 319 4.40 -0.43 1.29
N LYS A 320 3.14 -0.01 1.39
CA LYS A 320 2.75 1.31 1.87
C LYS A 320 3.16 1.52 3.33
N LEU A 321 2.81 0.59 4.22
CA LEU A 321 3.15 0.62 5.63
C LEU A 321 4.67 0.60 5.84
N ALA A 322 5.38 -0.25 5.10
CA ALA A 322 6.82 -0.36 5.17
C ALA A 322 7.53 0.92 4.72
N ARG A 323 7.07 1.52 3.61
CA ARG A 323 7.61 2.80 3.12
C ARG A 323 7.27 3.94 4.08
N GLU A 324 6.09 3.93 4.64
CA GLU A 324 5.68 4.91 5.64
C GLU A 324 6.52 4.78 6.91
N TYR A 325 6.76 3.58 7.38
CA TYR A 325 7.62 3.31 8.53
C TYR A 325 9.07 3.71 8.27
N PHE A 326 9.63 3.33 7.12
CA PHE A 326 10.97 3.71 6.72
C PHE A 326 11.13 5.23 6.66
N ASN A 327 10.21 5.95 6.01
CA ASN A 327 10.29 7.41 5.90
C ASN A 327 10.04 8.14 7.21
N LYS A 328 9.17 7.62 8.10
CA LYS A 328 8.83 8.28 9.36
C LYS A 328 9.73 7.85 10.53
N SER A 329 10.14 6.58 10.56
CA SER A 329 10.81 6.01 11.73
C SER A 329 12.28 5.69 11.53
N VAL A 330 12.75 5.54 10.30
CA VAL A 330 14.12 5.15 9.99
C VAL A 330 14.90 6.26 9.29
N SER A 331 14.43 6.75 8.14
CA SER A 331 15.15 7.74 7.32
C SER A 331 15.53 9.03 8.05
N PRO A 332 14.67 9.62 8.94
CA PRO A 332 15.07 10.83 9.67
C PRO A 332 16.18 10.62 10.71
N LYS A 333 16.49 9.38 11.03
CA LYS A 333 17.44 9.02 12.09
C LYS A 333 18.80 8.58 11.55
N LEU A 334 18.96 8.55 10.22
CA LEU A 334 20.20 8.14 9.59
C LEU A 334 21.27 9.20 9.73
N THR A 335 22.38 8.82 10.33
CA THR A 335 23.57 9.62 10.50
C THR A 335 24.32 9.78 9.19
N MET A 336 24.33 8.74 8.34
CA MET A 336 24.96 8.77 7.03
C MET A 336 24.46 9.88 6.09
N ASN A 337 23.25 10.43 6.34
CA ASN A 337 22.74 11.57 5.59
C ASN A 337 23.32 12.91 6.06
N ARG A 338 24.05 12.94 7.18
CA ARG A 338 24.61 14.15 7.81
C ARG A 338 26.11 14.24 7.70
N TYR A 339 26.81 13.10 7.57
CA TYR A 339 28.26 13.02 7.58
C TYR A 339 28.76 12.22 6.38
N ASN A 340 29.86 12.69 5.80
CA ASN A 340 30.55 11.96 4.75
C ASN A 340 31.60 11.04 5.41
N LYS A 341 31.45 9.72 5.24
CA LYS A 341 32.31 8.69 5.79
C LYS A 341 33.78 8.85 5.31
N GLU A 342 33.99 9.15 4.03
CA GLU A 342 35.32 9.33 3.46
C GLU A 342 36.00 10.58 3.98
N GLU A 343 35.25 11.67 4.17
CA GLU A 343 35.72 12.89 4.78
C GLU A 343 36.12 12.68 6.24
N LEU A 344 35.32 11.97 7.03
CA LEU A 344 35.64 11.62 8.42
C LEU A 344 36.89 10.74 8.50
N ALA A 345 37.01 9.77 7.61
CA ALA A 345 38.20 8.91 7.53
C ALA A 345 39.44 9.70 7.09
N GLY A 346 39.36 10.56 6.09
CA GLY A 346 40.42 11.45 5.65
C GLY A 346 40.87 12.37 6.79
N ARG A 347 39.92 12.99 7.52
CA ARG A 347 40.22 13.83 8.67
C ARG A 347 40.92 13.08 9.79
N ASN A 348 40.57 11.80 10.03
CA ASN A 348 41.27 10.98 11.01
C ASN A 348 42.73 10.74 10.62
N VAL A 349 42.99 10.48 9.33
CA VAL A 349 44.36 10.32 8.83
C VAL A 349 45.17 11.58 9.02
N GLU A 350 44.64 12.76 8.67
CA GLU A 350 45.26 14.05 8.88
C GLU A 350 45.58 14.30 10.36
N LEU A 351 44.63 14.03 11.27
CA LEU A 351 44.82 14.17 12.69
C LEU A 351 45.84 13.17 13.28
N GLU A 352 45.89 11.95 12.75
CA GLU A 352 46.92 10.95 13.13
C GLU A 352 48.33 11.39 12.69
N GLU A 353 48.50 11.98 11.49
CA GLU A 353 49.75 12.57 11.02
C GLU A 353 50.16 13.76 11.89
N VAL A 354 49.24 14.69 12.16
CA VAL A 354 49.52 15.81 13.08
C VAL A 354 49.93 15.30 14.48
N ASN A 355 49.24 14.29 14.99
CA ASN A 355 49.60 13.70 16.29
C ASN A 355 50.98 13.07 16.27
N LYS A 356 51.38 12.45 15.17
CA LYS A 356 52.72 11.86 14.99
C LYS A 356 53.78 12.97 15.02
N GLU A 357 53.58 14.03 14.24
CA GLU A 357 54.49 15.20 14.27
C GLU A 357 54.60 15.82 15.69
N LEU A 358 53.49 16.00 16.38
CA LEU A 358 53.46 16.53 17.74
C LEU A 358 54.17 15.59 18.72
N ILE A 359 54.05 14.27 18.57
CA ILE A 359 54.78 13.28 19.38
C ILE A 359 56.28 13.36 19.12
N GLU A 360 56.68 13.41 17.83
CA GLU A 360 58.11 13.54 17.44
C GLU A 360 58.68 14.85 17.97
N ASN A 361 57.99 15.96 17.82
CA ASN A 361 58.40 17.23 18.39
C ASN A 361 58.44 17.20 19.94
N GLY A 362 57.45 16.57 20.57
CA GLY A 362 57.40 16.37 22.01
C GLY A 362 58.61 15.57 22.55
N VAL A 363 59.03 14.56 21.79
CA VAL A 363 60.25 13.80 22.14
C VAL A 363 61.49 14.68 21.98
N LYS A 364 61.59 15.49 20.93
CA LYS A 364 62.67 16.42 20.71
C LYS A 364 62.77 17.47 21.79
N TRP A 365 61.64 18.14 22.08
CA TRP A 365 61.53 19.12 23.15
C TRP A 365 61.80 18.50 24.54
N SER A 366 61.41 17.25 24.74
CA SER A 366 61.68 16.52 25.94
C SER A 366 63.20 16.32 26.17
N LYS A 367 63.93 15.98 25.09
CA LYS A 367 65.38 15.85 25.15
C LYS A 367 66.06 17.18 25.37
N GLU A 368 65.62 18.19 24.61
CA GLU A 368 66.13 19.57 24.77
C GLU A 368 65.87 20.11 26.17
N LYS A 369 64.70 19.82 26.74
CA LYS A 369 64.37 20.15 28.13
C LYS A 369 65.23 19.40 29.12
N GLU A 370 65.43 18.09 28.88
CA GLU A 370 66.33 17.27 29.75
C GLU A 370 67.78 17.78 29.75
N GLU A 371 68.27 18.18 28.55
CA GLU A 371 69.57 18.83 28.44
C GLU A 371 69.61 20.17 29.08
N SER A 372 68.53 21.00 28.93
CA SER A 372 68.44 22.29 29.63
C SER A 372 68.30 22.07 31.10
N ASP A 373 67.47 21.16 31.60
CA ASP A 373 67.32 20.81 33.00
C ASP A 373 68.64 20.25 33.60
N LYS A 374 69.36 19.48 32.81
CA LYS A 374 70.68 18.99 33.14
C LYS A 374 71.70 20.17 33.33
N ARG A 375 71.72 21.08 32.32
CA ARG A 375 72.53 22.30 32.43
C ARG A 375 72.14 23.14 33.67
N ILE A 376 70.83 23.26 33.95
CA ILE A 376 70.32 23.89 35.15
C ILE A 376 70.84 23.13 36.39
N GLY A 377 70.84 21.83 36.37
CA GLY A 377 71.35 20.97 37.40
C GLY A 377 72.82 21.21 37.65
N ASP A 378 73.64 21.16 36.55
CA ASP A 378 75.06 21.39 36.55
C ASP A 378 75.40 22.79 37.10
N TYR A 379 74.63 23.80 36.63
CA TYR A 379 74.76 25.17 37.17
C TYR A 379 74.35 25.23 38.62
N ARG A 380 73.31 24.58 39.05
CA ARG A 380 72.85 24.55 40.44
C ARG A 380 73.84 23.75 41.30
N GLU A 381 74.43 22.68 40.80
CA GLU A 381 75.45 21.94 41.50
C GLU A 381 76.71 22.73 41.64
N THR A 382 77.10 23.47 40.58
CA THR A 382 78.23 24.39 40.61
C THR A 382 77.94 25.53 41.58
N ARG A 383 76.73 26.05 41.62
CA ARG A 383 76.22 27.04 42.53
C ARG A 383 76.30 26.52 44.00
N ASP A 384 75.92 25.27 44.22
CA ASP A 384 75.94 24.65 45.53
C ASP A 384 77.34 24.25 46.03
N ILE A 385 78.18 23.87 45.09
CA ILE A 385 79.59 23.77 45.31
C ILE A 385 80.19 25.12 45.68
N LEU A 386 79.73 26.17 45.02
CA LEU A 386 80.19 27.56 45.28
C LEU A 386 79.56 28.17 46.51
N LEU A 387 78.38 27.71 46.92
CA LEU A 387 77.66 28.27 48.08
C LEU A 387 77.74 27.42 49.34
N LYS A 388 78.44 26.42 49.37
CA LYS A 388 78.75 25.44 50.47
C LYS A 388 77.71 25.16 51.56
N SER A 389 76.64 25.73 51.54
CA SER A 389 75.63 25.54 52.60
C SER A 389 74.17 25.82 52.29
N ARG A 390 73.79 25.82 51.03
CA ARG A 390 72.40 26.02 50.72
C ARG A 390 71.90 24.96 49.72
N LEU A 391 71.06 24.11 50.25
CA LEU A 391 70.18 23.23 49.51
C LEU A 391 68.74 23.68 49.61
N GLN A 392 68.11 23.92 48.53
CA GLN A 392 66.66 24.10 48.58
C GLN A 392 66.03 23.51 47.36
N LEU A 393 64.94 22.90 47.61
CA LEU A 393 64.02 22.28 46.66
C LEU A 393 62.95 23.26 46.18
N ASP A 394 62.63 23.20 44.94
CA ASP A 394 61.54 24.01 44.42
C ASP A 394 60.22 23.28 44.66
N ASP A 395 59.39 23.79 45.57
CA ASP A 395 58.14 23.19 46.06
C ASP A 395 57.00 23.11 44.99
N GLU A 396 57.16 23.81 43.85
CA GLU A 396 56.09 23.86 42.82
C GLU A 396 55.94 22.58 42.02
N ILE A 397 56.97 21.73 41.94
CA ILE A 397 56.94 20.44 41.25
C ILE A 397 56.45 19.32 42.15
N ALA A 398 56.47 19.48 43.45
CA ALA A 398 56.09 18.49 44.43
C ALA A 398 54.58 18.36 44.62
N ASN A 399 53.74 19.23 44.03
CA ASN A 399 52.29 19.30 44.27
C ASN A 399 51.43 18.63 43.17
N VAL A 400 52.02 18.03 42.19
CA VAL A 400 51.21 17.29 41.16
C VAL A 400 51.14 15.83 41.58
N ASP A 401 49.99 15.45 42.07
CA ASP A 401 49.74 14.06 42.47
C ASP A 401 49.58 13.15 41.26
N LYS A 402 50.50 12.23 41.12
CA LYS A 402 50.56 11.19 40.08
C LYS A 402 49.33 10.33 40.10
N HIS A 403 48.75 10.11 41.29
CA HIS A 403 47.58 9.27 41.51
C HIS A 403 46.32 9.83 40.82
N THR A 404 46.12 11.15 40.94
CA THR A 404 44.97 11.84 40.34
C THR A 404 44.94 11.74 38.81
N VAL A 405 46.10 11.70 38.18
CA VAL A 405 46.22 11.53 36.73
C VAL A 405 45.98 10.09 36.30
N GLU A 406 46.42 9.13 37.12
CA GLU A 406 46.17 7.72 36.90
C GLU A 406 44.67 7.39 37.05
N GLU A 407 43.99 7.94 38.05
CA GLU A 407 42.53 7.80 38.23
C GLU A 407 41.74 8.40 37.03
N SER A 408 42.16 9.56 36.54
CA SER A 408 41.51 10.19 35.39
C SER A 408 41.64 9.33 34.10
N LYS A 409 42.78 8.68 33.94
CA LYS A 409 43.04 7.75 32.83
C LYS A 409 42.16 6.52 32.93
N GLU A 410 41.95 5.95 34.13
CA GLU A 410 41.08 4.80 34.34
C GLU A 410 39.63 5.13 34.00
N ARG A 411 39.11 6.26 34.51
CA ARG A 411 37.73 6.72 34.20
C ARG A 411 37.49 6.89 32.70
N ILE A 412 38.40 7.50 31.99
CA ILE A 412 38.30 7.71 30.53
C ILE A 412 38.29 6.35 29.77
N THR A 413 39.05 5.39 30.30
CA THR A 413 39.13 4.04 29.72
C THR A 413 37.80 3.27 29.92
N GLU A 414 37.19 3.38 31.10
CA GLU A 414 35.90 2.76 31.42
C GLU A 414 34.77 3.39 30.62
N ASP A 415 34.73 4.72 30.54
CA ASP A 415 33.73 5.42 29.72
C ASP A 415 33.83 5.07 28.23
N GLY A 416 35.05 4.91 27.73
CA GLY A 416 35.27 4.46 26.34
C GLY A 416 34.75 3.03 26.07
N LYS A 417 34.94 2.13 27.05
CA LYS A 417 34.38 0.75 26.96
C LYS A 417 32.87 0.74 26.97
N ARG A 418 32.26 1.47 27.90
CA ARG A 418 30.81 1.59 28.01
C ARG A 418 30.18 2.11 26.73
N LYS A 419 30.76 3.18 26.14
CA LYS A 419 30.25 3.76 24.88
C LYS A 419 30.37 2.80 23.67
N ALA A 420 31.44 2.00 23.63
CA ALA A 420 31.62 0.98 22.61
C ALA A 420 30.58 -0.14 22.74
N GLU A 421 30.25 -0.54 23.97
CA GLU A 421 29.20 -1.54 24.24
C GLU A 421 27.81 -1.04 23.87
N GLU A 422 27.49 0.23 24.24
CA GLU A 422 26.22 0.87 23.83
C GLU A 422 26.08 0.97 22.31
N LYS A 423 27.16 1.30 21.61
CA LYS A 423 27.19 1.35 20.15
C LYS A 423 26.90 -0.01 19.55
N GLU A 424 27.56 -1.06 20.03
CA GLU A 424 27.39 -2.42 19.50
C GLU A 424 25.99 -2.97 19.77
N ALA A 425 25.41 -2.63 20.94
CA ALA A 425 24.02 -2.98 21.27
C ALA A 425 23.01 -2.31 20.32
N ASN A 426 23.22 -1.01 20.02
CA ASN A 426 22.35 -0.30 19.09
C ASN A 426 22.55 -0.75 17.63
N LYS A 427 23.78 -1.10 17.25
CA LYS A 427 24.09 -1.70 15.97
C LYS A 427 23.34 -3.01 15.74
N LYS A 428 23.26 -3.88 16.76
CA LYS A 428 22.48 -5.13 16.69
C LYS A 428 20.97 -4.87 16.47
N LYS A 429 20.43 -3.86 17.14
CA LYS A 429 19.01 -3.47 16.96
C LYS A 429 18.76 -2.91 15.55
N TYR A 430 19.69 -2.12 15.06
CA TYR A 430 19.61 -1.54 13.72
C TYR A 430 19.74 -2.61 12.61
N GLU A 431 20.63 -3.60 12.77
CA GLU A 431 20.74 -4.72 11.86
C GLU A 431 19.43 -5.53 11.75
N ALA A 432 18.62 -5.58 12.83
CA ALA A 432 17.30 -6.23 12.81
C ALA A 432 16.24 -5.48 11.98
N LEU A 433 16.45 -4.19 11.74
CA LEU A 433 15.50 -3.34 11.00
C LEU A 433 15.98 -3.01 9.56
N LYS A 434 17.05 -3.61 9.10
CA LYS A 434 17.82 -3.24 7.91
C LYS A 434 17.06 -3.31 6.58
N SER A 435 16.13 -4.23 6.47
CA SER A 435 15.40 -4.54 5.23
C SER A 435 14.07 -3.78 5.05
N VAL A 436 13.71 -2.92 6.02
CA VAL A 436 12.44 -2.18 5.94
C VAL A 436 12.56 -1.00 4.98
N VAL A 437 11.76 -0.97 3.95
CA VAL A 437 11.61 0.10 2.95
C VAL A 437 10.13 0.48 2.83
N PHE A 438 9.83 1.71 2.64
CA PHE A 438 8.46 2.21 2.55
C PHE A 438 8.27 3.16 1.36
N ASP A 439 7.19 3.04 0.65
CA ASP A 439 6.84 3.92 -0.46
C ASP A 439 5.72 4.90 -0.08
N GLU A 440 6.13 6.15 0.06
CA GLU A 440 5.23 7.27 0.38
C GLU A 440 4.24 7.56 -0.75
N ASP A 441 4.62 7.29 -2.01
CA ASP A 441 3.77 7.63 -3.15
C ASP A 441 2.65 6.62 -3.35
N GLU A 442 2.92 5.35 -3.06
CA GLU A 442 1.89 4.32 -3.05
C GLU A 442 0.87 4.59 -1.94
N TYR A 443 1.31 4.97 -0.73
CA TYR A 443 0.42 5.39 0.35
C TYR A 443 -0.47 6.56 -0.04
N LYS A 444 0.13 7.63 -0.57
CA LYS A 444 -0.63 8.82 -1.01
C LYS A 444 -1.64 8.49 -2.11
N SER A 445 -1.32 7.52 -2.98
CA SER A 445 -2.23 7.12 -4.05
C SER A 445 -3.47 6.40 -3.50
N LEU A 446 -3.29 5.54 -2.50
CA LEU A 446 -4.39 4.82 -1.84
C LEU A 446 -5.31 5.77 -1.05
N VAL A 447 -4.71 6.71 -0.31
CA VAL A 447 -5.48 7.77 0.39
C VAL A 447 -6.25 8.64 -0.60
N LYS A 448 -5.64 8.94 -1.75
CA LYS A 448 -6.30 9.72 -2.80
C LYS A 448 -7.44 8.95 -3.48
N GLU A 449 -7.23 7.65 -3.68
CA GLU A 449 -8.24 6.77 -4.27
C GLU A 449 -9.43 6.55 -3.32
N GLU A 450 -9.16 6.33 -2.03
CA GLU A 450 -10.22 6.27 -1.00
C GLU A 450 -11.04 7.56 -0.99
N ARG A 451 -10.34 8.70 -1.02
CA ARG A 451 -10.98 10.02 -1.02
C ARG A 451 -11.85 10.26 -2.25
N ASN A 452 -11.36 9.85 -3.43
CA ASN A 452 -12.12 9.98 -4.67
C ASN A 452 -13.39 9.13 -4.66
N LEU A 453 -13.26 7.88 -4.19
CA LEU A 453 -14.39 6.97 -4.04
C LEU A 453 -15.40 7.46 -3.01
N SER A 454 -14.93 8.08 -1.91
CA SER A 454 -15.77 8.70 -0.91
C SER A 454 -16.55 9.90 -1.48
N PHE A 455 -15.93 10.68 -2.39
CA PHE A 455 -16.63 11.74 -3.12
C PHE A 455 -17.68 11.17 -4.07
N GLU A 456 -17.32 10.12 -4.83
CA GLU A 456 -18.23 9.49 -5.79
C GLU A 456 -19.43 8.83 -5.10
N ALA A 457 -19.18 8.21 -3.94
CA ALA A 457 -20.22 7.69 -3.07
C ALA A 457 -21.20 8.77 -2.63
N ASN A 458 -20.69 9.87 -2.09
CA ASN A 458 -21.52 10.99 -1.63
C ASN A 458 -22.35 11.64 -2.75
N ASP A 459 -21.77 11.75 -3.96
CA ASP A 459 -22.48 12.33 -5.10
C ASP A 459 -23.59 11.42 -5.62
N LEU A 460 -23.35 10.11 -5.59
CA LEU A 460 -24.36 9.14 -5.99
C LEU A 460 -25.52 9.06 -4.99
N GLU A 461 -25.20 9.07 -3.69
CA GLU A 461 -26.20 9.13 -2.61
C GLU A 461 -27.10 10.35 -2.73
N LYS A 462 -26.49 11.52 -2.96
CA LYS A 462 -27.23 12.77 -3.20
C LYS A 462 -28.11 12.69 -4.45
N SER A 463 -27.69 11.97 -5.49
CA SER A 463 -28.48 11.84 -6.73
C SER A 463 -29.69 10.92 -6.58
N ILE A 464 -29.55 9.84 -5.82
CA ILE A 464 -30.65 8.94 -5.43
C ILE A 464 -31.74 9.70 -4.64
N ILE A 465 -31.31 10.54 -3.69
CA ILE A 465 -32.25 11.35 -2.85
C ILE A 465 -33.04 12.33 -3.72
N ARG A 466 -32.38 12.99 -4.68
CA ARG A 466 -33.05 13.92 -5.61
C ARG A 466 -34.13 13.22 -6.44
N LYS A 467 -33.77 12.07 -7.02
CA LYS A 467 -34.70 11.28 -7.85
C LYS A 467 -35.88 10.72 -7.06
N LYS A 468 -35.69 10.32 -5.81
CA LYS A 468 -36.76 9.91 -4.90
C LYS A 468 -37.77 11.07 -4.64
N ASN A 469 -37.22 12.27 -4.45
CA ASN A 469 -38.07 13.46 -4.27
C ASN A 469 -38.83 13.80 -5.56
N GLU A 470 -38.24 13.63 -6.71
CA GLU A 470 -38.86 13.82 -8.03
C GLU A 470 -40.03 12.83 -8.24
N VAL A 471 -39.82 11.57 -7.92
CA VAL A 471 -40.85 10.52 -7.97
C VAL A 471 -42.00 10.84 -7.02
N ASN A 472 -41.70 11.29 -5.81
CA ASN A 472 -42.69 11.67 -4.81
C ASN A 472 -43.54 12.88 -5.26
N ALA A 473 -42.91 13.84 -5.93
CA ALA A 473 -43.62 15.01 -6.48
C ALA A 473 -44.53 14.61 -7.67
N LEU A 474 -44.05 13.72 -8.54
CA LEU A 474 -44.83 13.20 -9.70
C LEU A 474 -46.00 12.31 -9.25
N LYS A 475 -45.87 11.54 -8.17
CA LYS A 475 -46.93 10.70 -7.59
C LYS A 475 -48.08 11.53 -6.99
N LYS A 476 -47.78 12.71 -6.49
CA LYS A 476 -48.82 13.62 -5.93
C LYS A 476 -49.65 14.36 -6.97
N GLY A 477 -49.19 14.41 -8.23
CA GLY A 477 -49.99 14.83 -9.36
C GLY A 477 -50.43 16.30 -9.42
N GLU A 478 -49.87 17.17 -8.54
CA GLU A 478 -50.34 18.57 -8.50
C GLU A 478 -49.46 19.56 -9.31
N PHE A 479 -48.15 19.38 -9.29
CA PHE A 479 -47.20 20.28 -9.98
C PHE A 479 -45.96 19.56 -10.50
N CYS A 480 -45.40 19.99 -11.62
CA CYS A 480 -44.16 19.51 -12.18
C CYS A 480 -42.96 19.93 -11.29
N PRO A 481 -42.11 19.02 -10.85
CA PRO A 481 -40.97 19.34 -9.98
C PRO A 481 -39.88 20.20 -10.66
N THR A 482 -39.83 20.19 -12.00
CA THR A 482 -38.82 20.91 -12.78
C THR A 482 -39.20 22.33 -13.13
N CYS A 483 -40.45 22.60 -13.42
CA CYS A 483 -40.90 23.91 -13.92
C CYS A 483 -42.12 24.52 -13.17
N GLY A 484 -42.67 23.84 -12.16
CA GLY A 484 -43.77 24.34 -11.34
C GLY A 484 -45.19 24.39 -11.99
N ALA A 485 -45.36 23.89 -13.23
CA ALA A 485 -46.65 23.91 -13.91
C ALA A 485 -47.62 22.85 -13.34
N LYS A 486 -48.93 23.17 -13.31
CA LYS A 486 -49.97 22.24 -12.82
C LYS A 486 -50.17 21.05 -13.80
N LEU A 487 -50.08 19.85 -13.29
CA LEU A 487 -50.17 18.58 -14.00
C LEU A 487 -51.58 17.96 -13.99
N LYS A 488 -52.63 18.73 -14.16
CA LYS A 488 -53.99 18.17 -14.24
C LYS A 488 -54.18 17.45 -15.61
N GLY A 489 -54.27 16.13 -15.55
CA GLY A 489 -54.62 15.30 -16.71
C GLY A 489 -53.45 14.71 -17.48
N VAL A 490 -52.27 14.76 -16.95
CA VAL A 490 -51.07 14.12 -17.57
C VAL A 490 -50.82 12.76 -16.93
N ASP A 491 -50.72 11.76 -17.75
CA ASP A 491 -50.30 10.43 -17.31
C ASP A 491 -48.79 10.39 -17.09
N ASN A 492 -48.42 10.42 -15.83
CA ASN A 492 -47.03 10.43 -15.41
C ASN A 492 -46.47 9.01 -15.13
N THR A 493 -47.24 7.96 -15.40
CA THR A 493 -46.91 6.57 -15.04
C THR A 493 -45.57 6.12 -15.58
N LYS A 494 -45.27 6.50 -16.80
CA LYS A 494 -44.02 6.17 -17.46
C LYS A 494 -42.80 6.87 -16.84
N ALA A 495 -42.93 8.16 -16.56
CA ALA A 495 -41.85 8.96 -15.96
C ALA A 495 -41.56 8.53 -14.51
N ILE A 496 -42.53 8.02 -13.80
CA ILE A 496 -42.37 7.48 -12.44
C ILE A 496 -41.65 6.12 -12.51
N SER A 497 -42.09 5.24 -13.40
CA SER A 497 -41.50 3.91 -13.59
C SER A 497 -39.99 4.00 -13.98
N GLU A 498 -39.67 4.85 -14.95
CA GLU A 498 -38.26 5.07 -15.36
C GLU A 498 -37.38 5.67 -14.24
N ALA A 499 -37.97 6.53 -13.42
CA ALA A 499 -37.22 7.10 -12.29
C ALA A 499 -37.06 6.12 -11.12
N GLU A 500 -38.00 5.23 -10.88
CA GLU A 500 -37.92 4.18 -9.86
C GLU A 500 -36.90 3.10 -10.22
N GLU A 501 -36.87 2.72 -11.49
CA GLU A 501 -35.85 1.79 -12.01
C GLU A 501 -34.44 2.38 -11.90
N TRP A 502 -34.28 3.63 -12.26
CA TRP A 502 -32.99 4.32 -12.08
C TRP A 502 -32.53 4.38 -10.60
N ILE A 503 -33.47 4.56 -9.66
CA ILE A 503 -33.18 4.58 -8.21
C ILE A 503 -32.66 3.22 -7.72
N GLU A 504 -33.24 2.13 -8.21
CA GLU A 504 -32.85 0.78 -7.83
C GLU A 504 -31.45 0.44 -8.36
N GLU A 505 -31.20 0.67 -9.64
CA GLU A 505 -29.88 0.47 -10.24
C GLU A 505 -28.75 1.29 -9.58
N SER A 506 -29.07 2.56 -9.24
CA SER A 506 -28.10 3.44 -8.58
C SER A 506 -27.82 3.03 -7.14
N GLY A 507 -28.80 2.43 -6.46
CA GLY A 507 -28.63 1.87 -5.12
C GLY A 507 -27.67 0.68 -5.07
N GLU A 508 -27.72 -0.17 -6.08
CA GLU A 508 -26.77 -1.28 -6.22
C GLU A 508 -25.34 -0.81 -6.46
N LYS A 509 -25.17 0.24 -7.25
CA LYS A 509 -23.85 0.83 -7.52
C LYS A 509 -23.24 1.44 -6.25
N LEU A 510 -24.05 2.13 -5.45
CA LEU A 510 -23.62 2.74 -4.21
C LEU A 510 -23.07 1.72 -3.22
N THR A 511 -23.76 0.57 -3.07
CA THR A 511 -23.31 -0.51 -2.17
C THR A 511 -21.97 -1.12 -2.58
N LYS A 512 -21.65 -1.10 -3.87
CA LYS A 512 -20.35 -1.60 -4.38
C LYS A 512 -19.20 -0.64 -4.11
N ILE A 513 -19.45 0.67 -4.23
CA ILE A 513 -18.45 1.70 -3.91
C ILE A 513 -18.15 1.68 -2.40
N ASP A 514 -19.14 1.58 -1.54
CA ASP A 514 -18.99 1.52 -0.09
C ASP A 514 -18.17 0.32 0.39
N SER A 515 -18.29 -0.81 -0.30
CA SER A 515 -17.48 -1.98 0.04
C SER A 515 -16.01 -1.84 -0.36
N LYS A 516 -15.73 -1.02 -1.38
CA LYS A 516 -14.37 -0.70 -1.81
C LYS A 516 -13.67 0.29 -0.87
N ILE A 517 -14.36 1.34 -0.43
CA ILE A 517 -13.80 2.32 0.52
C ILE A 517 -13.41 1.62 1.82
N LYS A 518 -14.22 0.68 2.34
CA LYS A 518 -13.88 -0.07 3.55
C LYS A 518 -12.63 -0.94 3.42
N LYS A 519 -12.37 -1.48 2.23
CA LYS A 519 -11.14 -2.23 1.99
C LYS A 519 -9.93 -1.32 1.95
N LEU A 520 -10.05 -0.20 1.21
CA LEU A 520 -8.97 0.79 1.11
C LEU A 520 -8.61 1.42 2.46
N GLN A 521 -9.61 1.75 3.29
CA GLN A 521 -9.35 2.29 4.63
C GLN A 521 -8.52 1.35 5.49
N LYS A 522 -8.80 0.05 5.39
CA LYS A 522 -8.05 -0.94 6.13
C LYS A 522 -6.61 -1.10 5.62
N GLU A 523 -6.42 -1.03 4.31
CA GLU A 523 -5.10 -1.06 3.70
C GLU A 523 -4.27 0.18 4.08
N ILE A 524 -4.92 1.33 4.22
CA ILE A 524 -4.33 2.57 4.71
C ILE A 524 -3.85 2.42 6.15
N ASP A 525 -4.68 1.88 7.05
CA ASP A 525 -4.36 1.72 8.48
C ASP A 525 -3.19 0.73 8.72
N GLU A 526 -3.10 -0.31 7.90
CA GLU A 526 -2.05 -1.32 8.00
C GLU A 526 -0.69 -0.77 7.51
N LYS A 527 -0.69 0.08 6.46
CA LYS A 527 0.53 0.77 6.01
C LYS A 527 0.98 1.90 6.97
N GLU A 528 0.09 2.54 7.68
CA GLU A 528 0.47 3.52 8.72
C GLU A 528 1.31 2.88 9.84
N ALA A 529 1.03 1.65 10.17
CA ALA A 529 1.77 0.92 11.17
C ALA A 529 3.19 0.52 10.72
N ASP A 530 3.41 0.33 9.43
CA ASP A 530 4.75 0.02 8.91
C ASP A 530 5.62 1.26 8.68
N ARG A 531 5.02 2.42 8.46
CA ARG A 531 5.70 3.72 8.50
C ARG A 531 6.39 3.97 9.86
N ALA A 532 5.77 3.50 10.95
CA ALA A 532 6.32 3.65 12.29
C ALA A 532 7.66 2.90 12.48
N LYS A 533 7.80 1.70 11.92
CA LYS A 533 8.99 0.85 12.01
C LYS A 533 10.16 1.37 11.17
N TYR A 534 9.85 1.97 10.01
CA TYR A 534 10.84 2.65 9.18
C TYR A 534 11.45 3.86 9.89
N ASN A 535 10.64 4.60 10.65
CA ASN A 535 11.11 5.74 11.44
C ASN A 535 11.97 5.33 12.65
N GLU A 536 11.81 4.14 13.23
CA GLU A 536 12.66 3.64 14.31
C GLU A 536 14.07 3.27 13.82
N LYS A 537 14.19 2.73 12.63
CA LYS A 537 15.46 2.45 11.98
C LYS A 537 16.33 3.70 11.86
N ILE A 538 15.77 4.81 11.35
CA ILE A 538 16.49 6.07 11.21
C ILE A 538 16.98 6.62 12.58
N LYS A 539 16.19 6.44 13.64
CA LYS A 539 16.62 6.87 14.99
C LYS A 539 17.84 6.13 15.51
N LEU A 540 17.88 4.82 15.29
CA LEU A 540 19.01 3.99 15.71
C LEU A 540 20.31 4.39 15.01
N GLU A 541 20.23 4.74 13.72
CA GLU A 541 21.34 5.21 12.92
C GLU A 541 22.00 6.46 13.51
N LEU A 542 21.20 7.46 13.84
CA LEU A 542 21.66 8.68 14.47
C LEU A 542 22.32 8.47 15.85
N ILE A 543 21.81 7.49 16.65
CA ILE A 543 22.35 7.18 17.96
C ILE A 543 23.72 6.48 17.85
N ILE A 544 23.88 5.59 16.91
CA ILE A 544 25.12 4.87 16.66
C ILE A 544 26.22 5.86 16.22
N GLU A 545 25.91 6.79 15.31
CA GLU A 545 26.78 7.88 14.88
C GLU A 545 27.27 8.77 16.04
N LYS A 546 26.38 9.11 16.96
CA LYS A 546 26.72 9.87 18.14
C LYS A 546 27.68 9.13 19.07
N ASN A 547 27.43 7.82 19.30
CA ASN A 547 28.32 7.02 20.14
C ASN A 547 29.73 6.88 19.55
N GLU A 548 29.87 6.91 18.24
CA GLU A 548 31.11 6.90 17.52
C GLU A 548 31.96 8.17 17.78
N SER A 549 31.31 9.30 17.71
CA SER A 549 31.90 10.61 18.06
C SER A 549 32.37 10.67 19.53
N ASP A 550 31.55 10.12 20.43
CA ASP A 550 31.89 10.11 21.86
C ASP A 550 33.14 9.23 22.17
N ILE A 551 33.26 8.05 21.56
CA ILE A 551 34.40 7.14 21.77
C ILE A 551 35.72 7.78 21.30
N GLU A 552 35.67 8.52 20.19
CA GLU A 552 36.86 9.18 19.68
C GLU A 552 37.33 10.32 20.59
N ASN A 553 36.40 11.06 21.17
CA ASN A 553 36.68 12.05 22.16
C ASN A 553 37.42 11.48 23.39
N LEU A 554 36.97 10.31 23.87
CA LEU A 554 37.55 9.63 25.01
C LEU A 554 38.99 9.12 24.73
N ARG A 555 39.27 8.65 23.51
CA ARG A 555 40.64 8.28 23.12
C ARG A 555 41.60 9.45 23.06
N GLY A 556 41.12 10.65 22.68
CA GLY A 556 41.90 11.88 22.76
C GLY A 556 42.33 12.21 24.19
N LYS A 557 41.38 12.12 25.13
CA LYS A 557 41.61 12.38 26.56
C LYS A 557 42.57 11.36 27.17
N LEU A 558 42.48 10.08 26.81
CA LEU A 558 43.35 9.03 27.32
C LEU A 558 44.82 9.24 26.96
N LYS A 559 45.11 9.72 25.78
CA LYS A 559 46.46 10.05 25.36
C LYS A 559 47.05 11.21 26.15
N GLU A 560 46.26 12.17 26.54
CA GLU A 560 46.72 13.30 27.37
C GLU A 560 47.10 12.86 28.76
N CYS A 561 46.34 11.99 29.41
CA CYS A 561 46.71 11.39 30.71
C CYS A 561 48.04 10.64 30.63
N ASN A 562 48.25 9.90 29.56
CA ASN A 562 49.54 9.20 29.37
C ASN A 562 50.74 10.13 29.13
N ARG A 563 50.53 11.34 28.62
CA ARG A 563 51.52 12.39 28.46
C ARG A 563 51.94 12.96 29.81
N ILE A 564 50.96 13.36 30.60
CA ILE A 564 51.19 13.96 31.93
C ILE A 564 52.01 13.02 32.83
N LEU A 565 51.68 11.72 32.81
CA LEU A 565 52.41 10.72 33.60
C LEU A 565 53.89 10.58 33.20
N ARG A 566 54.21 10.81 31.91
CA ARG A 566 55.61 10.81 31.47
C ARG A 566 56.41 12.04 31.87
N ASP A 567 55.73 13.18 31.91
CA ASP A 567 56.44 14.44 32.27
C ASP A 567 56.68 14.56 33.78
N LEU A 568 55.74 14.02 34.62
CA LEU A 568 55.96 13.90 36.05
C LEU A 568 57.17 13.05 36.37
N LYS A 569 57.41 11.99 35.63
CA LYS A 569 58.58 11.11 35.80
C LYS A 569 59.88 11.79 35.42
N LYS A 570 59.83 12.75 34.48
CA LYS A 570 61.06 13.51 34.07
C LYS A 570 61.44 14.62 35.03
N ASN A 571 60.52 15.11 35.79
CA ASN A 571 60.74 16.24 36.65
C ASN A 571 61.13 15.85 38.10
N GLU A 572 61.23 14.50 38.37
CA GLU A 572 61.52 14.00 39.71
C GLU A 572 63.00 14.24 40.14
N GLU A 573 63.90 14.65 39.25
CA GLU A 573 65.38 14.71 39.55
C GLU A 573 65.98 16.14 39.47
N ALA A 574 65.18 17.18 39.40
CA ALA A 574 65.80 18.45 39.34
C ALA A 574 66.01 19.06 40.68
N ILE A 575 67.17 19.23 40.94
CA ILE A 575 67.42 20.27 41.68
C ILE A 575 68.59 20.47 42.41
N ALA A 576 68.83 21.31 42.64
CA ALA A 576 69.51 21.96 43.75
C ALA A 576 70.90 22.27 43.54
N HIS A 577 71.28 23.30 43.48
CA HIS A 577 72.62 23.62 44.08
C HIS A 577 73.02 25.05 44.15
N ASN A 578 73.87 25.25 44.75
CA ASN A 578 74.02 26.54 45.33
C ASN A 578 75.40 27.13 45.45
N ASN A 579 75.69 28.15 45.20
CA ASN A 579 76.26 29.32 45.75
C ASN A 579 77.60 29.31 46.32
N GLU A 580 78.66 29.25 45.72
CA GLU A 580 79.94 29.26 46.44
C GLU A 580 80.61 30.65 46.42
N VAL A 581 80.46 31.41 45.49
CA VAL A 581 81.09 32.66 45.34
C VAL A 581 80.17 33.66 44.71
N ASP A 582 79.77 34.65 45.43
CA ASP A 582 78.76 35.64 45.08
C ASP A 582 78.87 36.25 43.67
N ALA A 583 80.13 36.48 43.23
CA ALA A 583 80.29 36.98 41.88
C ALA A 583 80.08 35.95 40.80
N LYS A 584 80.49 34.67 41.02
CA LYS A 584 80.22 33.52 40.12
C LYS A 584 78.76 33.10 40.21
N ILE A 585 78.18 33.28 41.39
CA ILE A 585 76.82 32.96 41.61
C ILE A 585 75.86 33.82 40.75
N ASN A 586 76.17 35.12 40.71
CA ASN A 586 75.34 36.00 39.83
C ASN A 586 75.35 35.58 38.35
N VAL A 587 76.55 35.16 37.85
CA VAL A 587 76.62 34.62 36.50
C VAL A 587 75.90 33.26 36.33
N ILE A 588 76.00 32.43 37.37
CA ILE A 588 75.35 31.10 37.41
C ILE A 588 73.84 31.29 37.60
N ASP A 589 73.43 32.22 38.47
CA ASP A 589 71.99 32.54 38.66
C ASP A 589 71.38 33.11 37.39
N GLU A 590 72.16 33.93 36.64
CA GLU A 590 71.67 34.41 35.35
C GLU A 590 71.59 33.33 34.31
N ASN A 591 72.56 32.40 34.25
CA ASN A 591 72.49 31.20 33.41
C ASN A 591 71.36 30.30 33.86
N ILE A 592 71.08 30.11 35.12
CA ILE A 592 69.94 29.35 35.64
C ILE A 592 68.63 30.02 35.24
N LYS A 593 68.53 31.34 35.23
CA LYS A 593 67.33 32.06 34.79
C LYS A 593 67.10 31.85 33.31
N VAL A 594 68.13 31.98 32.45
CA VAL A 594 68.07 31.79 31.02
C VAL A 594 67.64 30.33 30.71
N GLU A 595 68.34 29.37 31.27
CA GLU A 595 68.04 27.92 31.03
C GLU A 595 66.64 27.56 31.61
N THR A 596 66.26 28.15 32.77
CA THR A 596 64.91 27.93 33.36
C THR A 596 63.83 28.51 32.45
N SER A 597 64.13 29.65 31.80
CA SER A 597 63.15 30.17 30.77
C SER A 597 63.04 29.26 29.61
N ILE A 598 64.15 28.71 29.11
CA ILE A 598 64.15 27.74 28.01
C ILE A 598 63.40 26.44 28.38
N SER A 599 63.72 25.91 29.58
CA SER A 599 63.04 24.71 30.11
C SER A 599 61.55 24.92 30.26
N ARG A 600 61.10 26.11 30.75
CA ARG A 600 59.67 26.44 30.84
C ARG A 600 58.99 26.61 29.47
N ASP A 601 59.66 27.25 28.52
CA ASP A 601 59.15 27.41 27.14
C ASP A 601 58.97 26.05 26.49
N LEU A 602 59.97 25.15 26.61
CA LEU A 602 59.91 23.80 26.15
C LEU A 602 58.76 22.98 26.83
N GLU A 603 58.57 23.19 28.15
CA GLU A 603 57.50 22.55 28.91
C GLU A 603 56.10 23.04 28.44
N SER A 604 55.96 24.36 28.17
CA SER A 604 54.76 24.94 27.61
C SER A 604 54.44 24.29 26.25
N LYS A 605 55.44 24.28 25.34
CA LYS A 605 55.31 23.70 24.01
C LYS A 605 54.92 22.21 24.08
N MET A 606 55.49 21.47 25.00
CA MET A 606 55.15 20.07 25.25
C MET A 606 53.74 19.92 25.79
N ASN A 607 53.28 20.82 26.67
CA ASN A 607 51.94 20.79 27.22
C ASN A 607 50.90 21.17 26.17
N ASP A 608 51.17 22.15 25.33
CA ASP A 608 50.30 22.51 24.20
C ASP A 608 50.17 21.38 23.20
N ALA A 609 51.30 20.80 22.79
CA ALA A 609 51.31 19.64 21.90
C ALA A 609 50.53 18.45 22.46
N ARG A 610 50.61 18.20 23.74
CA ARG A 610 49.87 17.12 24.42
C ARG A 610 48.37 17.39 24.47
N ASN A 611 47.97 18.67 24.68
CA ASN A 611 46.57 19.08 24.63
C ASN A 611 46.00 18.93 23.24
N ASP A 612 46.77 19.27 22.22
CA ASP A 612 46.39 19.09 20.82
C ASP A 612 46.26 17.61 20.48
N ILE A 613 47.21 16.78 20.88
CA ILE A 613 47.14 15.31 20.72
C ILE A 613 45.89 14.75 21.40
N LYS A 614 45.57 15.21 22.61
CA LYS A 614 44.39 14.80 23.35
C LYS A 614 43.09 15.14 22.59
N THR A 615 43.02 16.38 22.08
CA THR A 615 41.88 16.89 21.35
C THR A 615 41.72 16.14 20.00
N ASN A 616 42.84 15.97 19.29
CA ASN A 616 42.84 15.25 18.02
C ASN A 616 42.45 13.80 18.20
N LYS A 617 42.97 13.14 19.23
CA LYS A 617 42.62 11.75 19.51
C LYS A 617 41.17 11.58 19.92
N LYS A 618 40.60 12.58 20.63
CA LYS A 618 39.15 12.61 20.90
C LYS A 618 38.38 12.68 19.61
N THR A 619 38.75 13.62 18.74
CA THR A 619 38.09 13.80 17.44
C THR A 619 38.20 12.55 16.55
N ILE A 620 39.37 11.91 16.51
CA ILE A 620 39.59 10.66 15.77
C ILE A 620 38.69 9.55 16.32
N SER A 621 38.51 9.43 17.63
CA SER A 621 37.65 8.43 18.23
C SER A 621 36.19 8.72 17.94
N GLU A 622 35.78 9.97 18.05
CA GLU A 622 34.46 10.43 17.66
C GLU A 622 34.14 10.11 16.21
N ASN A 623 35.07 10.43 15.30
CA ASN A 623 34.92 10.13 13.88
C ASN A 623 34.93 8.60 13.61
N LYS A 624 35.78 7.82 14.26
CA LYS A 624 35.79 6.37 14.13
C LYS A 624 34.46 5.75 14.55
N SER A 625 33.90 6.22 15.67
CA SER A 625 32.59 5.81 16.10
C SER A 625 31.48 6.18 15.12
N LEU A 626 31.58 7.40 14.58
CA LEU A 626 30.63 7.86 13.56
C LEU A 626 30.71 6.99 12.30
N ILE A 627 31.92 6.67 11.86
CA ILE A 627 32.16 5.81 10.69
C ILE A 627 31.55 4.42 10.90
N GLU A 628 31.78 3.81 12.07
CA GLU A 628 31.21 2.49 12.39
C GLU A 628 29.69 2.51 12.39
N VAL A 629 29.07 3.61 12.83
CA VAL A 629 27.63 3.80 12.76
C VAL A 629 27.15 3.92 11.34
N ILE A 630 27.79 4.80 10.58
CA ILE A 630 27.43 4.97 9.17
C ILE A 630 27.56 3.63 8.45
N GLU A 631 28.57 2.84 8.73
CA GLU A 631 28.75 1.49 8.15
C GLU A 631 27.62 0.52 8.54
N SER A 632 27.20 0.60 9.80
CA SER A 632 26.08 -0.22 10.26
C SER A 632 24.77 0.26 9.69
N GLU A 633 24.58 1.59 9.54
CA GLU A 633 23.45 2.18 8.85
C GLU A 633 23.41 1.87 7.36
N GLU A 634 24.54 1.92 6.68
CA GLU A 634 24.66 1.52 5.27
C GLU A 634 24.17 0.08 5.07
N LYS A 635 24.60 -0.82 5.95
CA LYS A 635 24.14 -2.23 5.92
C LYS A 635 22.64 -2.33 6.16
N LEU A 636 22.12 -1.63 7.13
CA LEU A 636 20.71 -1.63 7.48
C LEU A 636 19.83 -1.02 6.37
N VAL A 637 20.25 0.12 5.81
CA VAL A 637 19.56 0.72 4.64
C VAL A 637 19.55 -0.26 3.46
N LYS A 638 20.64 -0.98 3.26
CA LYS A 638 20.71 -2.01 2.21
C LYS A 638 19.64 -3.09 2.41
N THR A 639 19.49 -3.61 3.62
CA THR A 639 18.47 -4.65 3.90
C THR A 639 17.05 -4.09 3.83
N TRP A 640 16.82 -2.85 4.31
CA TRP A 640 15.53 -2.19 4.15
C TRP A 640 15.16 -1.92 2.70
N LYS A 641 16.12 -1.44 1.88
CA LYS A 641 15.90 -1.26 0.44
C LYS A 641 15.57 -2.58 -0.22
N LEU A 642 16.30 -3.64 0.11
CA LEU A 642 16.00 -4.98 -0.38
C LEU A 642 14.56 -5.40 -0.02
N TYR A 643 14.17 -5.22 1.24
CA TYR A 643 12.81 -5.55 1.66
C TYR A 643 11.74 -4.78 0.89
N LEU A 644 11.92 -3.46 0.71
CA LEU A 644 11.00 -2.65 -0.06
C LEU A 644 10.97 -3.00 -1.55
N ASP A 645 12.11 -3.36 -2.10
CA ASP A 645 12.17 -3.83 -3.48
C ASP A 645 11.40 -5.15 -3.61
N MET A 646 11.54 -6.03 -2.61
CA MET A 646 10.82 -7.31 -2.59
C MET A 646 9.32 -7.16 -2.45
N ILE A 647 8.84 -6.30 -1.55
CA ILE A 647 7.40 -6.09 -1.34
C ILE A 647 6.81 -5.06 -2.28
N GLY A 648 7.64 -4.27 -2.96
CA GLY A 648 7.23 -3.25 -3.91
C GLY A 648 6.59 -3.83 -5.18
N LYS A 649 6.11 -2.94 -6.05
CA LYS A 649 5.43 -3.33 -7.29
C LYS A 649 6.26 -4.26 -8.19
N ASN A 650 7.59 -4.10 -8.19
CA ASN A 650 8.50 -4.88 -9.00
C ASN A 650 9.04 -6.13 -8.28
N GLY A 651 8.63 -6.34 -7.05
CA GLY A 651 9.02 -7.47 -6.22
C GLY A 651 8.13 -8.71 -6.39
N ILE A 652 7.75 -9.30 -5.27
CA ILE A 652 6.91 -10.51 -5.27
C ILE A 652 5.54 -10.30 -5.91
N SER A 653 4.99 -9.07 -5.84
CA SER A 653 3.75 -8.73 -6.55
C SER A 653 3.86 -8.96 -8.06
N LYS A 654 5.01 -8.64 -8.65
CA LYS A 654 5.28 -8.89 -10.09
C LYS A 654 5.38 -10.38 -10.40
N ILE A 655 6.04 -11.14 -9.52
CA ILE A 655 6.16 -12.60 -9.67
C ILE A 655 4.76 -13.21 -9.68
N VAL A 656 3.92 -12.86 -8.71
CA VAL A 656 2.54 -13.36 -8.62
C VAL A 656 1.72 -12.95 -9.83
N LEU A 657 1.78 -11.68 -10.22
CA LEU A 657 1.03 -11.18 -11.36
C LEU A 657 1.45 -11.88 -12.66
N ARG A 658 2.77 -11.99 -12.93
CA ARG A 658 3.31 -12.70 -14.09
C ARG A 658 2.80 -14.13 -14.19
N ASN A 659 2.69 -14.82 -13.06
CA ASN A 659 2.23 -16.19 -13.00
C ASN A 659 0.70 -16.34 -13.01
N ALA A 660 -0.04 -15.30 -12.64
CA ALA A 660 -1.50 -15.27 -12.79
C ALA A 660 -1.93 -14.99 -14.25
N LEU A 661 -1.13 -14.28 -15.04
CA LEU A 661 -1.47 -13.93 -16.42
C LEU A 661 -1.76 -15.14 -17.32
N PRO A 662 -0.99 -16.23 -17.30
CA PRO A 662 -1.31 -17.40 -18.09
C PRO A 662 -2.68 -18.01 -17.77
N MET A 663 -3.07 -18.02 -16.49
CA MET A 663 -4.38 -18.49 -16.06
C MET A 663 -5.49 -17.55 -16.56
N ILE A 664 -5.29 -16.23 -16.45
CA ILE A 664 -6.23 -15.22 -16.97
C ILE A 664 -6.39 -15.42 -18.48
N ASN A 665 -5.28 -15.51 -19.21
CA ASN A 665 -5.29 -15.66 -20.66
C ASN A 665 -5.89 -17.01 -21.11
N GLY A 666 -5.63 -18.08 -20.38
CA GLY A 666 -6.26 -19.38 -20.63
C GLY A 666 -7.77 -19.35 -20.44
N GLU A 667 -8.27 -18.72 -19.40
CA GLU A 667 -9.72 -18.56 -19.17
C GLU A 667 -10.36 -17.62 -20.21
N LEU A 668 -9.68 -16.52 -20.61
CA LEU A 668 -10.13 -15.65 -21.69
C LEU A 668 -10.25 -16.42 -23.01
N HIS A 669 -9.23 -17.17 -23.34
CA HIS A 669 -9.27 -18.03 -24.54
C HIS A 669 -10.40 -19.03 -24.48
N ARG A 670 -10.57 -19.76 -23.37
CA ARG A 670 -11.66 -20.70 -23.17
C ARG A 670 -13.03 -20.05 -23.32
N LEU A 671 -13.16 -18.81 -22.88
CA LEU A 671 -14.42 -18.06 -22.97
C LEU A 671 -14.69 -17.59 -24.39
N LEU A 672 -13.68 -17.19 -25.16
CA LEU A 672 -13.80 -16.54 -26.47
C LEU A 672 -13.70 -17.47 -27.68
N SER A 673 -13.04 -18.62 -27.55
CA SER A 673 -12.63 -19.50 -28.66
C SER A 673 -13.73 -19.96 -29.59
N ASP A 674 -14.97 -20.01 -29.14
CA ASP A 674 -16.18 -20.39 -29.92
C ASP A 674 -17.19 -19.24 -30.01
N VAL A 675 -16.80 -18.04 -29.58
CA VAL A 675 -17.63 -16.83 -29.58
C VAL A 675 -17.22 -15.87 -30.70
N CYS A 676 -15.93 -15.71 -30.93
CA CYS A 676 -15.40 -14.78 -31.93
C CYS A 676 -14.12 -15.31 -32.59
N ASP A 677 -13.72 -14.67 -33.69
CA ASP A 677 -12.52 -14.98 -34.47
C ASP A 677 -11.24 -14.33 -33.95
N PHE A 678 -11.33 -13.62 -32.83
CA PHE A 678 -10.19 -13.01 -32.15
C PHE A 678 -10.08 -13.53 -30.72
N ASP A 679 -8.92 -13.35 -30.16
CA ASP A 679 -8.64 -13.65 -28.75
C ASP A 679 -8.22 -12.38 -27.99
N VAL A 680 -8.31 -12.43 -26.69
CA VAL A 680 -7.87 -11.33 -25.81
C VAL A 680 -6.72 -11.81 -24.94
N GLU A 681 -5.63 -11.06 -24.97
CA GLU A 681 -4.44 -11.32 -24.14
C GLU A 681 -4.19 -10.17 -23.16
N VAL A 682 -3.98 -10.53 -21.93
CA VAL A 682 -3.47 -9.64 -20.87
C VAL A 682 -1.97 -9.83 -20.78
N SER A 683 -1.22 -8.77 -20.94
CA SER A 683 0.24 -8.80 -20.84
C SER A 683 0.74 -7.78 -19.85
N ILE A 684 1.96 -7.99 -19.35
CA ILE A 684 2.63 -7.09 -18.43
C ILE A 684 3.97 -6.67 -19.02
N ASP A 685 4.29 -5.40 -18.93
CA ASP A 685 5.59 -4.89 -19.33
C ASP A 685 6.61 -4.88 -18.18
N ASN A 686 7.82 -4.41 -18.46
CA ASN A 686 8.88 -4.32 -17.47
C ASN A 686 8.60 -3.33 -16.33
N ARG A 687 7.63 -2.42 -16.50
CA ARG A 687 7.19 -1.42 -15.50
C ARG A 687 6.00 -1.89 -14.67
N ASN A 688 5.54 -3.12 -14.87
CA ASN A 688 4.29 -3.67 -14.35
C ASN A 688 3.03 -2.96 -14.87
N ASP A 689 3.14 -2.29 -16.00
CA ASP A 689 1.99 -1.75 -16.68
C ASP A 689 1.29 -2.89 -17.42
N VAL A 690 -0.02 -3.00 -17.22
CA VAL A 690 -0.83 -4.06 -17.82
C VAL A 690 -1.49 -3.56 -19.09
N ALA A 691 -1.20 -4.23 -20.18
CA ALA A 691 -1.80 -3.95 -21.47
C ALA A 691 -2.78 -5.06 -21.87
N PHE A 692 -3.89 -4.64 -22.49
CA PHE A 692 -4.85 -5.54 -23.11
C PHE A 692 -4.66 -5.53 -24.60
N HIS A 693 -4.46 -6.71 -25.14
CA HIS A 693 -4.27 -6.91 -26.58
C HIS A 693 -5.39 -7.78 -27.15
N MET A 694 -5.70 -7.50 -28.36
CA MET A 694 -6.50 -8.35 -29.24
C MET A 694 -5.56 -9.12 -30.17
N LEU A 695 -5.78 -10.39 -30.29
CA LEU A 695 -5.06 -11.28 -31.17
C LEU A 695 -6.01 -11.72 -32.30
N HIS A 696 -5.72 -11.31 -33.51
CA HIS A 696 -6.49 -11.70 -34.70
C HIS A 696 -5.50 -12.33 -35.69
N ASP A 697 -5.70 -13.58 -36.03
CA ASP A 697 -4.79 -14.35 -36.91
C ASP A 697 -3.32 -14.25 -36.53
N GLY A 698 -3.01 -14.26 -35.23
CA GLY A 698 -1.64 -14.10 -34.71
C GLY A 698 -1.11 -12.67 -34.69
N VAL A 699 -1.88 -11.67 -35.17
CA VAL A 699 -1.50 -10.27 -35.13
C VAL A 699 -1.98 -9.61 -33.85
N ARG A 700 -1.05 -9.10 -33.05
CA ARG A 700 -1.30 -8.42 -31.78
C ARG A 700 -1.62 -6.94 -31.99
N ARG A 701 -2.77 -6.50 -31.51
CA ARG A 701 -3.21 -5.08 -31.55
C ARG A 701 -3.65 -4.62 -30.17
N SER A 702 -3.60 -3.32 -29.92
CA SER A 702 -4.21 -2.77 -28.70
C SER A 702 -5.72 -3.00 -28.74
N LEU A 703 -6.28 -3.50 -27.64
CA LEU A 703 -7.72 -3.73 -27.53
C LEU A 703 -8.53 -2.43 -27.66
N GLY A 704 -7.95 -1.29 -27.26
CA GLY A 704 -8.56 0.03 -27.43
C GLY A 704 -8.78 0.46 -28.88
N SER A 705 -8.09 -0.15 -29.85
CA SER A 705 -8.27 0.08 -31.30
C SER A 705 -9.31 -0.85 -31.96
N GLY A 706 -9.91 -1.76 -31.20
CA GLY A 706 -10.92 -2.68 -31.71
C GLY A 706 -12.23 -1.99 -32.15
N SER A 707 -13.02 -2.67 -32.98
CA SER A 707 -14.38 -2.26 -33.33
C SER A 707 -15.31 -2.24 -32.11
N GLY A 708 -16.49 -1.67 -32.23
CA GLY A 708 -17.48 -1.65 -31.15
C GLY A 708 -17.83 -3.05 -30.64
N LEU A 709 -18.00 -4.02 -31.55
CA LEU A 709 -18.24 -5.43 -31.18
C LEU A 709 -17.04 -6.02 -30.42
N GLU A 710 -15.84 -5.91 -30.96
CA GLU A 710 -14.63 -6.47 -30.37
C GLU A 710 -14.40 -5.93 -28.96
N GLN A 711 -14.55 -4.62 -28.77
CA GLN A 711 -14.43 -4.01 -27.46
C GLN A 711 -15.53 -4.45 -26.49
N THR A 712 -16.76 -4.63 -26.95
CA THR A 712 -17.89 -5.10 -26.13
C THR A 712 -17.65 -6.54 -25.67
N VAL A 713 -17.38 -7.45 -26.59
CA VAL A 713 -17.12 -8.86 -26.31
C VAL A 713 -15.90 -9.03 -25.40
N ALA A 714 -14.80 -8.34 -25.71
CA ALA A 714 -13.59 -8.37 -24.91
C ALA A 714 -13.79 -7.79 -23.50
N SER A 715 -14.54 -6.70 -23.39
CA SER A 715 -14.84 -6.09 -22.09
C SER A 715 -15.66 -7.01 -21.19
N LEU A 716 -16.66 -7.67 -21.74
CA LEU A 716 -17.49 -8.64 -21.03
C LEU A 716 -16.66 -9.87 -20.62
N ALA A 717 -15.84 -10.39 -21.53
CA ALA A 717 -14.97 -11.51 -21.24
C ALA A 717 -13.95 -11.19 -20.14
N LEU A 718 -13.27 -10.04 -20.24
CA LEU A 718 -12.32 -9.57 -19.22
C LEU A 718 -12.99 -9.42 -17.86
N ARG A 719 -14.18 -8.79 -17.80
CA ARG A 719 -14.92 -8.62 -16.55
C ARG A 719 -15.34 -9.96 -15.95
N SER A 720 -15.84 -10.88 -16.76
CA SER A 720 -16.23 -12.22 -16.31
C SER A 720 -15.03 -12.98 -15.74
N VAL A 721 -13.91 -13.05 -16.47
CA VAL A 721 -12.72 -13.77 -16.02
C VAL A 721 -12.12 -13.13 -14.78
N LEU A 722 -11.95 -11.81 -14.78
CA LEU A 722 -11.38 -11.10 -13.65
C LEU A 722 -12.31 -11.14 -12.42
N SER A 723 -13.63 -11.04 -12.61
CA SER A 723 -14.60 -11.26 -11.54
C SER A 723 -14.51 -12.66 -10.96
N LYS A 724 -14.36 -13.66 -11.80
CA LYS A 724 -14.24 -15.07 -11.37
C LYS A 724 -12.99 -15.31 -10.55
N MET A 725 -11.88 -14.68 -10.92
CA MET A 725 -10.59 -14.80 -10.24
C MET A 725 -10.45 -13.83 -9.05
N SER A 726 -11.37 -12.87 -8.90
CA SER A 726 -11.31 -11.85 -7.85
C SER A 726 -11.46 -12.46 -6.47
N THR A 727 -10.58 -12.02 -5.55
CA THR A 727 -10.59 -12.35 -4.12
C THR A 727 -11.56 -11.50 -3.31
N PHE A 728 -12.26 -10.54 -3.94
CA PHE A 728 -13.19 -9.66 -3.24
C PHE A 728 -14.57 -10.26 -3.01
N SER A 729 -15.25 -9.72 -2.00
CA SER A 729 -16.69 -9.92 -1.84
C SER A 729 -17.41 -9.40 -3.08
N LYS A 730 -18.21 -10.23 -3.68
CA LYS A 730 -18.95 -9.93 -4.91
C LYS A 730 -20.36 -10.47 -4.88
N PRO A 731 -21.31 -9.77 -5.47
CA PRO A 731 -22.67 -10.29 -5.57
C PRO A 731 -22.75 -11.45 -6.56
N CYS A 732 -23.73 -12.31 -6.33
CA CYS A 732 -24.04 -13.43 -7.22
C CYS A 732 -24.85 -13.03 -8.47
N PHE A 733 -24.94 -11.76 -8.79
CA PHE A 733 -25.66 -11.24 -9.96
C PHE A 733 -24.84 -10.16 -10.67
N VAL A 734 -25.22 -9.84 -11.90
CA VAL A 734 -24.67 -8.72 -12.68
C VAL A 734 -25.80 -7.96 -13.38
N VAL A 735 -25.60 -6.68 -13.63
CA VAL A 735 -26.54 -5.79 -14.31
C VAL A 735 -25.91 -5.30 -15.61
N PHE A 736 -26.63 -5.46 -16.71
CA PHE A 736 -26.27 -4.96 -18.03
C PHE A 736 -27.28 -3.91 -18.45
N ASP A 737 -26.83 -2.67 -18.63
CA ASP A 737 -27.69 -1.56 -19.05
C ASP A 737 -27.31 -1.09 -20.47
N GLU A 738 -28.07 -1.51 -21.46
CA GLU A 738 -27.94 -1.16 -22.89
C GLU A 738 -26.54 -1.42 -23.48
N ILE A 739 -25.87 -2.48 -23.05
CA ILE A 739 -24.48 -2.74 -23.43
C ILE A 739 -24.31 -3.25 -24.88
N LEU A 740 -25.37 -3.71 -25.50
CA LEU A 740 -25.35 -4.28 -26.87
C LEU A 740 -25.72 -3.28 -27.94
N GLY A 741 -25.98 -2.02 -27.62
CA GLY A 741 -26.38 -0.99 -28.59
C GLY A 741 -25.35 -0.72 -29.71
N GLY A 742 -24.11 -1.15 -29.56
CA GLY A 742 -23.04 -1.03 -30.57
C GLY A 742 -22.77 -2.33 -31.37
N VAL A 743 -23.57 -3.38 -31.15
CA VAL A 743 -23.41 -4.70 -31.79
C VAL A 743 -24.37 -4.81 -32.95
N ALA A 744 -23.87 -5.16 -34.13
CA ALA A 744 -24.72 -5.41 -35.30
C ALA A 744 -25.48 -6.73 -35.14
N ASP A 745 -26.69 -6.81 -35.69
CA ASP A 745 -27.59 -7.93 -35.54
C ASP A 745 -26.98 -9.27 -35.97
N GLU A 746 -26.12 -9.25 -36.98
CA GLU A 746 -25.38 -10.40 -37.49
C GLU A 746 -24.52 -11.10 -36.45
N ASN A 747 -24.15 -10.40 -35.42
CA ASN A 747 -23.25 -10.88 -34.36
C ASN A 747 -23.97 -11.30 -33.06
N TYR A 748 -25.29 -11.23 -33.03
CA TYR A 748 -26.06 -11.58 -31.82
C TYR A 748 -25.90 -13.03 -31.41
N ASP A 749 -25.80 -13.96 -32.36
CA ASP A 749 -25.57 -15.37 -32.04
C ASP A 749 -24.23 -15.61 -31.31
N ASN A 750 -23.18 -14.87 -31.68
CA ASN A 750 -21.88 -14.94 -31.07
C ASN A 750 -21.93 -14.35 -29.65
N VAL A 751 -22.57 -13.21 -29.50
CA VAL A 751 -22.76 -12.58 -28.20
C VAL A 751 -23.62 -13.43 -27.28
N LYS A 752 -24.65 -14.09 -27.82
CA LYS A 752 -25.46 -15.04 -27.05
C LYS A 752 -24.64 -16.19 -26.48
N ARG A 753 -23.73 -16.77 -27.27
CA ARG A 753 -22.82 -17.81 -26.76
C ARG A 753 -21.95 -17.31 -25.61
N LEU A 754 -21.52 -16.06 -25.65
CA LEU A 754 -20.81 -15.46 -24.57
C LEU A 754 -21.68 -15.30 -23.31
N TYR A 755 -22.93 -14.82 -23.50
CA TYR A 755 -23.91 -14.71 -22.42
C TYR A 755 -24.24 -16.06 -21.78
N ASP A 756 -24.46 -17.10 -22.59
CA ASP A 756 -24.72 -18.49 -22.14
C ASP A 756 -23.56 -19.07 -21.30
N LYS A 757 -22.34 -18.54 -21.49
CA LYS A 757 -21.19 -18.91 -20.68
C LYS A 757 -21.11 -18.06 -19.39
N ILE A 758 -21.29 -16.77 -19.51
CA ILE A 758 -21.19 -15.81 -18.39
C ILE A 758 -22.32 -16.08 -17.39
N VAL A 759 -23.53 -16.34 -17.82
CA VAL A 759 -24.69 -16.55 -16.95
C VAL A 759 -24.48 -17.68 -15.94
N LYS A 760 -23.66 -18.67 -16.26
CA LYS A 760 -23.35 -19.80 -15.36
C LYS A 760 -22.58 -19.40 -14.10
N ASP A 761 -21.92 -18.26 -14.13
CA ASP A 761 -21.13 -17.75 -13.00
C ASP A 761 -21.98 -16.90 -12.04
N TYR A 762 -23.24 -16.58 -12.43
CA TYR A 762 -24.17 -15.73 -11.66
C TYR A 762 -25.51 -16.44 -11.39
N SER A 763 -26.20 -16.04 -10.33
CA SER A 763 -27.56 -16.49 -10.05
C SER A 763 -28.53 -15.96 -11.11
N PHE A 764 -28.37 -14.70 -11.48
CA PHE A 764 -29.08 -14.06 -12.56
C PHE A 764 -28.28 -12.90 -13.17
N ILE A 765 -28.60 -12.57 -14.41
CA ILE A 765 -28.14 -11.35 -15.09
C ILE A 765 -29.37 -10.49 -15.34
N LEU A 766 -29.39 -9.28 -14.79
CA LEU A 766 -30.45 -8.33 -15.06
C LEU A 766 -30.06 -7.44 -16.25
N GLU A 767 -30.76 -7.57 -17.34
CA GLU A 767 -30.46 -6.84 -18.58
C GLU A 767 -31.54 -5.83 -18.93
N ILE A 768 -31.12 -4.61 -19.18
CA ILE A 768 -31.94 -3.60 -19.84
C ILE A 768 -31.55 -3.54 -21.28
N THR A 769 -32.49 -3.74 -22.15
CA THR A 769 -32.29 -3.60 -23.60
C THR A 769 -33.52 -3.11 -24.30
N HIS A 770 -33.34 -2.37 -25.40
CA HIS A 770 -34.38 -2.00 -26.34
C HIS A 770 -34.36 -2.86 -27.59
N LEU A 771 -33.44 -3.81 -27.70
CA LEU A 771 -33.22 -4.68 -28.82
C LEU A 771 -34.22 -5.84 -28.79
N LYS A 772 -35.23 -5.79 -29.63
CA LYS A 772 -36.25 -6.83 -29.74
C LYS A 772 -35.66 -8.17 -30.15
N ALA A 773 -34.56 -8.15 -30.91
CA ALA A 773 -33.94 -9.37 -31.46
C ALA A 773 -33.34 -10.29 -30.36
N ILE A 774 -33.08 -9.78 -29.18
CA ILE A 774 -32.52 -10.54 -28.07
C ILE A 774 -33.52 -10.84 -26.95
N ALA A 775 -34.76 -10.45 -27.11
CA ALA A 775 -35.80 -10.69 -26.11
C ALA A 775 -35.95 -12.18 -25.75
N ASP A 776 -35.79 -13.05 -26.72
CA ASP A 776 -35.90 -14.52 -26.56
C ASP A 776 -34.70 -15.14 -25.81
N TRP A 777 -33.68 -14.36 -25.48
CA TRP A 777 -32.54 -14.87 -24.68
C TRP A 777 -32.92 -15.00 -23.20
N HIS A 778 -33.93 -14.27 -22.77
CA HIS A 778 -34.29 -14.09 -21.37
C HIS A 778 -35.27 -15.17 -20.89
N GLN A 779 -35.02 -15.73 -19.73
CA GLN A 779 -35.85 -16.76 -19.08
C GLN A 779 -36.99 -16.13 -18.27
N ALA A 780 -36.84 -14.87 -17.85
CA ALA A 780 -37.84 -14.13 -17.09
C ALA A 780 -37.78 -12.66 -17.47
N SER A 781 -38.86 -11.95 -17.17
CA SER A 781 -38.89 -10.51 -17.34
C SER A 781 -39.45 -9.79 -16.10
N LEU A 782 -38.97 -8.58 -15.91
CA LEU A 782 -39.47 -7.62 -14.93
C LEU A 782 -39.95 -6.40 -15.67
N VAL A 783 -41.07 -5.85 -15.25
CA VAL A 783 -41.64 -4.64 -15.84
C VAL A 783 -41.71 -3.53 -14.81
N VAL A 784 -41.12 -2.40 -15.13
CA VAL A 784 -41.30 -1.19 -14.33
C VAL A 784 -42.43 -0.36 -14.97
N LYS A 785 -43.56 -0.36 -14.34
CA LYS A 785 -44.73 0.43 -14.79
C LYS A 785 -44.73 1.81 -14.14
N LYS A 786 -45.06 2.81 -14.90
CA LYS A 786 -45.19 4.17 -14.46
C LYS A 786 -46.62 4.68 -14.66
N GLU A 787 -47.29 4.85 -13.55
CA GLU A 787 -48.64 5.41 -13.50
C GLU A 787 -48.66 6.69 -12.67
N ASN A 788 -49.28 7.74 -13.20
CA ASN A 788 -49.33 9.05 -12.53
C ASN A 788 -47.95 9.59 -12.10
N ASN A 789 -46.96 9.40 -12.91
CA ASN A 789 -45.56 9.74 -12.66
C ASN A 789 -44.86 8.95 -11.52
N ILE A 790 -45.50 7.90 -11.04
CA ILE A 790 -44.99 7.02 -9.99
C ILE A 790 -44.63 5.66 -10.63
N SER A 791 -43.38 5.24 -10.42
CA SER A 791 -42.90 3.94 -10.87
C SER A 791 -43.23 2.84 -9.86
N LYS A 792 -43.57 1.66 -10.37
CA LYS A 792 -43.77 0.44 -9.60
C LYS A 792 -43.19 -0.72 -10.36
N ILE A 793 -42.61 -1.73 -9.68
CA ILE A 793 -42.10 -2.92 -10.30
C ILE A 793 -43.14 -4.03 -10.25
N GLU A 794 -43.25 -4.77 -11.35
CA GLU A 794 -44.10 -5.94 -11.43
C GLU A 794 -43.30 -7.11 -12.08
N ASN A 795 -43.57 -8.31 -11.63
CA ASN A 795 -43.09 -9.52 -12.31
C ASN A 795 -43.99 -9.74 -13.54
N ALA A 796 -43.38 -9.88 -14.70
CA ALA A 796 -44.13 -10.17 -15.92
C ALA A 796 -44.34 -11.67 -16.10
#